data_f12175a16e2f0dd57dae69f4f2913a17
#
_entry.id   f12175a16e2f0dd57dae69f4f2913a17
#
_cell.length_a   1.000
_cell.length_b   1.000
_cell.length_c   1.000
_cell.angle_alpha   90.00
_cell.angle_beta   90.00
_cell.angle_gamma   90.00
#
_symmetry.space_group_name_H-M   'P 1'
#
loop_
_entity.id
_entity.type
_entity.pdbx_description
1 polymer ?
#
loop_
_entity_poly.entity_id
_entity_poly.type
_entity_poly.pdbx_seq_one_letter_code
_entity_poly.pdbx_strand_id
1 'polypeptide(L)'
;MCLATRSRCLAGIPTLQLEQFTTESYPVHQRPQAWRAALEPHQLRACETPSAAPLHGRLAAARTARGVGLARVASSPQTLEPLHGDAGHVWIALLQAGQAHLQPGDGQPALALAAGDVVWGATRSAAQLVFQTDFRQFHVSLPARAFPAGLRGAQGTALGHLPGRSGMGRLLAGTLGALEDALDSLGDDDIAPLEHSLSELIAARMAARPDDAPAGISSTQAATLRRVCQFIEGALSDSALSLAAVAAQERVSERLVQKLFEGQGLTFTTYLRQRRLERCRADLANRQYGHLSISDICFRWGFNDAAHFSHAFRDRYRMSPRQYRQQANEASQQSLRKRIQRGWPSGYFESGGRPEPQADAPRGTTAGHASVQAPAHSAAAGPTGRHHHLPATPETIHWGYFSRTIPPVLTVASGDIVTIETLTQHAYDDHERMIKGDSGAERVFHWTREHKAVDRRGAGPTDASIYGRGNGEGFGVHICTGPVAVQGAEPGDVLEVRILDLAPRLAANARYEGRAFGSNAAAWWGFHYDDLIEEPKPREVITIYEVDCHPERMCAHAVYNFRWTPQRDPHGVLHTTIDYPGVPIDRSAIVENHGVLEGVKIPVRPHFGVIALAPAETGLVDSIPPSSFGGNLDNWRIAKGATVYLRVAVDGGLLSVGDPHASQGDSELCGTAIECSLTGVFQLVLHKAKDLRDEPYADIDYPLVETADEWVLHGFSHPNYLQEFGDRARSLVYEKSSLDPAMRDAFRKTRRFLMTAMGLTEDEAISLMSVAVDFGVTQVVDGNWGVHAVIRKALFAERLAKARASAASGP
;
A
#
# COMPACT_ATOMS: atom_id res chain seq x y z
N MET A 1 -0.57 -22.77 48.38
CA MET A 1 -1.46 -23.40 47.38
C MET A 1 -2.25 -22.29 46.70
N CYS A 2 -1.76 -21.75 45.60
CA CYS A 2 -2.45 -20.71 44.84
C CYS A 2 -3.17 -21.37 43.67
N LEU A 3 -4.50 -21.27 43.68
CA LEU A 3 -5.36 -21.62 42.55
C LEU A 3 -5.27 -20.50 41.52
N ALA A 4 -4.52 -20.72 40.48
CA ALA A 4 -4.58 -19.89 39.24
C ALA A 4 -5.81 -20.31 38.47
N THR A 5 -6.80 -19.42 38.39
CA THR A 5 -7.94 -19.53 37.48
C THR A 5 -7.45 -19.39 36.06
N ARG A 6 -7.28 -20.51 35.36
CA ARG A 6 -7.08 -20.53 33.89
C ARG A 6 -8.42 -20.28 33.21
N SER A 7 -8.62 -19.08 32.73
CA SER A 7 -9.66 -18.80 31.74
C SER A 7 -9.22 -19.40 30.39
N ARG A 8 -9.95 -20.37 29.86
CA ARG A 8 -9.75 -20.91 28.51
C ARG A 8 -10.28 -19.87 27.53
N CYS A 9 -9.38 -19.13 26.92
CA CYS A 9 -9.71 -18.36 25.72
C CYS A 9 -9.42 -19.18 24.46
N LEU A 10 -10.27 -19.00 23.49
CA LEU A 10 -10.31 -19.54 22.14
C LEU A 10 -8.98 -19.32 21.40
N ALA A 11 -8.58 -20.27 20.57
CA ALA A 11 -7.36 -20.28 19.78
C ALA A 11 -7.34 -19.10 18.80
N GLY A 12 -6.57 -18.07 19.13
CA GLY A 12 -6.27 -16.88 18.33
C GLY A 12 -4.81 -16.49 18.55
N ILE A 13 -4.23 -15.81 17.61
CA ILE A 13 -2.91 -15.17 17.53
C ILE A 13 -2.20 -15.16 18.91
N PRO A 14 -0.91 -15.54 19.05
CA PRO A 14 -0.22 -15.45 20.32
C PRO A 14 -0.12 -13.98 20.76
N THR A 15 -1.09 -13.53 21.55
CA THR A 15 -1.05 -12.26 22.24
C THR A 15 0.03 -12.26 23.30
N LEU A 16 0.59 -11.09 23.59
CA LEU A 16 1.52 -10.92 24.70
C LEU A 16 0.91 -11.52 25.98
N GLN A 17 1.66 -12.34 26.69
CA GLN A 17 1.20 -12.84 27.99
C GLN A 17 1.25 -11.70 29.00
N LEU A 18 0.08 -11.14 29.32
CA LEU A 18 -0.07 -10.11 30.35
C LEU A 18 -0.06 -10.74 31.73
N GLU A 19 0.95 -10.38 32.53
CA GLU A 19 0.99 -10.66 33.95
C GLU A 19 0.11 -9.62 34.67
N GLN A 20 -0.91 -10.07 35.34
CA GLN A 20 -1.80 -9.19 36.11
C GLN A 20 -1.55 -9.37 37.61
N PHE A 21 -1.41 -8.26 38.31
CA PHE A 21 -1.19 -8.24 39.75
C PHE A 21 -2.06 -7.16 40.41
N THR A 22 -2.59 -7.48 41.60
CA THR A 22 -3.27 -6.50 42.46
C THR A 22 -2.85 -6.69 43.93
N THR A 23 -2.60 -5.59 44.61
CA THR A 23 -2.31 -5.59 46.05
C THR A 23 -3.52 -6.02 46.89
N GLU A 24 -4.74 -5.94 46.39
CA GLU A 24 -5.97 -6.34 47.07
C GLU A 24 -5.99 -7.84 47.40
N SER A 25 -5.25 -8.64 46.67
CA SER A 25 -5.07 -10.08 46.95
C SER A 25 -4.20 -10.41 48.17
N TYR A 26 -3.64 -9.38 48.85
CA TYR A 26 -2.72 -9.52 49.94
C TYR A 26 -3.24 -8.81 51.22
N PRO A 27 -2.93 -9.34 52.43
CA PRO A 27 -3.19 -8.62 53.67
C PRO A 27 -2.49 -7.24 53.68
N VAL A 28 -3.11 -6.25 54.29
CA VAL A 28 -2.64 -4.84 54.25
C VAL A 28 -1.14 -4.71 54.60
N HIS A 29 -0.66 -5.40 55.60
CA HIS A 29 0.75 -5.35 56.04
C HIS A 29 1.72 -5.97 55.04
N GLN A 30 1.31 -6.87 54.14
CA GLN A 30 2.13 -7.50 53.12
C GLN A 30 2.08 -6.76 51.78
N ARG A 31 1.13 -5.87 51.55
CA ARG A 31 0.93 -5.16 50.27
C ARG A 31 2.20 -4.43 49.77
N PRO A 32 2.94 -3.68 50.63
CA PRO A 32 4.13 -2.99 50.14
C PRO A 32 5.25 -3.93 49.66
N GLN A 33 5.43 -5.06 50.31
CA GLN A 33 6.43 -6.04 49.89
C GLN A 33 6.01 -6.75 48.59
N ALA A 34 4.75 -7.20 48.51
CA ALA A 34 4.20 -7.83 47.33
C ALA A 34 4.21 -6.90 46.11
N TRP A 35 3.90 -5.63 46.32
CA TRP A 35 3.92 -4.58 45.27
C TRP A 35 5.34 -4.35 44.74
N ARG A 36 6.34 -4.22 45.61
CA ARG A 36 7.74 -4.07 45.18
C ARG A 36 8.19 -5.29 44.34
N ALA A 37 7.88 -6.48 44.80
CA ALA A 37 8.22 -7.73 44.08
C ALA A 37 7.52 -7.82 42.72
N ALA A 38 6.30 -7.29 42.57
CA ALA A 38 5.59 -7.27 41.29
C ALA A 38 6.14 -6.23 40.29
N LEU A 39 6.65 -5.10 40.77
CA LEU A 39 7.20 -4.02 39.93
C LEU A 39 8.63 -4.33 39.43
N GLU A 40 9.42 -5.06 40.21
CA GLU A 40 10.86 -5.26 39.94
C GLU A 40 11.15 -5.94 38.59
N PRO A 41 10.41 -7.01 38.16
CA PRO A 41 10.62 -7.61 36.83
C PRO A 41 10.39 -6.61 35.67
N HIS A 42 9.63 -5.55 35.91
CA HIS A 42 9.30 -4.51 34.92
C HIS A 42 10.18 -3.27 35.03
N GLN A 43 11.31 -3.38 35.77
CA GLN A 43 12.33 -2.33 35.94
C GLN A 43 11.78 -1.08 36.64
N LEU A 44 10.83 -1.27 37.56
CA LEU A 44 10.28 -0.26 38.45
C LEU A 44 10.49 -0.67 39.89
N ARG A 45 10.80 0.27 40.75
CA ARG A 45 10.88 0.08 42.20
C ARG A 45 10.00 1.09 42.92
N ALA A 46 9.15 0.63 43.81
CA ALA A 46 8.46 1.51 44.77
C ALA A 46 9.37 1.80 45.95
N CYS A 47 9.63 3.11 46.19
CA CYS A 47 10.32 3.57 47.36
C CYS A 47 9.38 3.61 48.56
N GLU A 48 9.92 3.49 49.77
CA GLU A 48 9.13 3.57 50.98
C GLU A 48 8.61 5.00 51.16
N THR A 49 7.31 5.16 51.12
CA THR A 49 6.62 6.38 51.50
C THR A 49 5.84 6.09 52.79
N PRO A 50 6.07 6.81 53.86
CA PRO A 50 5.27 6.66 55.08
C PRO A 50 3.87 7.22 54.79
N SER A 51 2.93 6.35 54.43
CA SER A 51 1.53 6.73 54.26
C SER A 51 0.68 6.05 55.31
N ALA A 52 -0.18 6.81 55.98
CA ALA A 52 -1.16 6.29 56.94
C ALA A 52 -2.28 5.48 56.28
N ALA A 53 -2.45 5.56 54.93
CA ALA A 53 -3.48 4.84 54.20
C ALA A 53 -2.95 3.52 53.63
N PRO A 54 -3.79 2.45 53.55
CA PRO A 54 -3.39 1.20 52.93
C PRO A 54 -2.98 1.37 51.47
N LEU A 55 -1.88 0.71 51.06
CA LEU A 55 -1.44 0.70 49.66
C LEU A 55 -2.45 -0.06 48.79
N HIS A 56 -2.89 0.60 47.73
CA HIS A 56 -3.66 0.01 46.65
C HIS A 56 -2.85 0.12 45.37
N GLY A 57 -2.57 -1.01 44.68
CA GLY A 57 -1.81 -1.03 43.44
C GLY A 57 -2.31 -2.11 42.51
N ARG A 58 -2.38 -1.78 41.22
CA ARG A 58 -2.72 -2.68 40.12
C ARG A 58 -1.65 -2.56 39.05
N LEU A 59 -1.20 -3.71 38.58
CA LEU A 59 -0.21 -3.82 37.51
C LEU A 59 -0.74 -4.78 36.46
N ALA A 60 -0.66 -4.40 35.19
CA ALA A 60 -0.82 -5.31 34.05
C ALA A 60 0.39 -5.07 33.13
N ALA A 61 1.24 -6.07 33.00
CA ALA A 61 2.52 -5.90 32.33
C ALA A 61 2.87 -7.08 31.44
N ALA A 62 3.62 -6.79 30.35
CA ALA A 62 4.16 -7.78 29.44
C ALA A 62 5.60 -7.43 29.06
N ARG A 63 6.35 -8.44 28.67
CA ARG A 63 7.68 -8.28 28.11
C ARG A 63 7.79 -9.08 26.82
N THR A 64 8.25 -8.43 25.76
CA THR A 64 8.47 -9.08 24.47
C THR A 64 9.74 -9.93 24.48
N ALA A 65 9.84 -10.90 23.57
CA ALA A 65 11.06 -11.68 23.36
C ALA A 65 12.28 -10.81 23.01
N ARG A 66 12.05 -9.60 22.51
CA ARG A 66 13.09 -8.61 22.18
C ARG A 66 13.50 -7.75 23.38
N GLY A 67 12.86 -7.93 24.54
CA GLY A 67 13.19 -7.23 25.78
C GLY A 67 12.51 -5.85 25.93
N VAL A 68 11.52 -5.53 25.10
CA VAL A 68 10.63 -4.37 25.30
C VAL A 68 9.69 -4.70 26.47
N GLY A 69 9.64 -3.82 27.48
CA GLY A 69 8.73 -3.95 28.61
C GLY A 69 7.57 -2.95 28.44
N LEU A 70 6.34 -3.39 28.73
CA LEU A 70 5.13 -2.60 28.68
C LEU A 70 4.37 -2.82 29.99
N ALA A 71 3.96 -1.76 30.70
CA ALA A 71 3.26 -1.89 31.96
C ALA A 71 2.22 -0.79 32.18
N ARG A 72 0.98 -1.18 32.44
CA ARG A 72 -0.05 -0.31 33.05
C ARG A 72 0.10 -0.34 34.54
N VAL A 73 0.37 0.81 35.14
CA VAL A 73 0.56 0.94 36.60
C VAL A 73 -0.47 1.91 37.15
N ALA A 74 -1.27 1.45 38.11
CA ALA A 74 -2.21 2.30 38.83
C ALA A 74 -2.02 2.07 40.33
N SER A 75 -1.91 3.12 41.09
CA SER A 75 -1.68 2.98 42.55
C SER A 75 -2.08 4.24 43.31
N SER A 76 -2.20 4.08 44.67
CA SER A 76 -2.22 5.16 45.64
C SER A 76 -0.89 5.95 45.61
N PRO A 77 -0.84 7.15 46.21
CA PRO A 77 0.35 8.00 46.23
C PRO A 77 1.60 7.28 46.67
N GLN A 78 2.68 7.40 45.89
CA GLN A 78 3.99 6.79 46.18
C GLN A 78 5.11 7.34 45.29
N THR A 79 6.32 6.98 45.57
CA THR A 79 7.47 7.28 44.71
C THR A 79 7.89 6.03 43.94
N LEU A 80 8.02 6.17 42.61
CA LEU A 80 8.55 5.14 41.74
C LEU A 80 9.91 5.54 41.20
N GLU A 81 10.85 4.57 41.18
CA GLU A 81 12.17 4.73 40.59
C GLU A 81 12.35 3.69 39.47
N PRO A 82 12.91 4.05 38.32
CA PRO A 82 13.38 3.08 37.36
C PRO A 82 14.56 2.31 37.93
N LEU A 83 14.53 0.97 37.84
CA LEU A 83 15.61 0.12 38.38
C LEU A 83 16.86 0.17 37.48
N HIS A 84 18.02 0.23 38.12
CA HIS A 84 19.32 0.17 37.49
C HIS A 84 19.66 -1.31 37.16
N GLY A 85 19.70 -1.65 35.86
CA GLY A 85 20.12 -2.98 35.37
C GLY A 85 21.43 -2.89 34.57
N ASP A 86 22.14 -4.01 34.42
CA ASP A 86 23.40 -4.11 33.64
C ASP A 86 23.22 -3.85 32.15
N ALA A 87 22.06 -4.15 31.60
CA ALA A 87 21.71 -3.81 30.22
C ALA A 87 21.03 -2.45 30.17
N GLY A 88 21.68 -1.46 29.54
CA GLY A 88 21.11 -0.13 29.38
C GLY A 88 19.73 -0.18 28.69
N HIS A 89 18.73 0.43 29.33
CA HIS A 89 17.39 0.64 28.81
C HIS A 89 17.06 2.12 28.86
N VAL A 90 16.14 2.56 28.02
CA VAL A 90 15.48 3.86 28.11
C VAL A 90 14.05 3.60 28.54
N TRP A 91 13.65 4.21 29.65
CA TRP A 91 12.28 4.17 30.11
C TRP A 91 11.51 5.40 29.64
N ILE A 92 10.23 5.21 29.38
CA ILE A 92 9.27 6.22 28.95
C ILE A 92 8.02 6.03 29.81
N ALA A 93 7.48 7.11 30.34
CA ALA A 93 6.22 7.06 31.10
C ALA A 93 5.26 8.13 30.59
N LEU A 94 4.03 7.72 30.29
CA LEU A 94 2.89 8.57 30.02
C LEU A 94 2.06 8.66 31.30
N LEU A 95 1.93 9.86 31.87
CA LEU A 95 1.03 10.11 33.00
C LEU A 95 -0.40 10.25 32.44
N GLN A 96 -1.29 9.35 32.79
CA GLN A 96 -2.67 9.36 32.35
C GLN A 96 -3.62 10.03 33.34
N ALA A 97 -3.39 9.84 34.63
CA ALA A 97 -4.18 10.45 35.71
C ALA A 97 -3.32 10.65 36.94
N GLY A 98 -3.68 11.66 37.72
CA GLY A 98 -3.02 12.02 38.96
C GLY A 98 -2.11 13.26 38.81
N GLN A 99 -1.47 13.62 39.90
CA GLN A 99 -0.48 14.69 40.00
C GLN A 99 0.86 14.09 40.41
N ALA A 100 1.90 14.42 39.67
CA ALA A 100 3.24 13.90 39.90
C ALA A 100 4.31 14.99 39.74
N HIS A 101 5.49 14.72 40.30
CA HIS A 101 6.71 15.48 40.04
C HIS A 101 7.78 14.51 39.56
N LEU A 102 8.54 14.95 38.58
CA LEU A 102 9.78 14.31 38.18
C LEU A 102 10.91 14.95 39.01
N GLN A 103 11.55 14.19 39.88
CA GLN A 103 12.67 14.63 40.69
C GLN A 103 13.97 14.09 40.09
N PRO A 104 14.81 14.93 39.46
CA PRO A 104 16.13 14.54 39.01
C PRO A 104 17.07 14.24 40.17
N GLY A 105 17.95 13.23 40.03
CA GLY A 105 18.90 12.86 41.07
C GLY A 105 20.15 13.76 41.18
N ASP A 106 20.31 14.74 40.31
CA ASP A 106 21.47 15.62 40.17
C ASP A 106 21.31 16.98 40.87
N GLY A 107 20.27 17.12 41.71
CA GLY A 107 19.99 18.38 42.43
C GLY A 107 19.27 19.43 41.60
N GLN A 108 18.83 19.13 40.39
CA GLN A 108 17.97 20.01 39.63
C GLN A 108 16.56 20.13 40.27
N PRO A 109 15.85 21.25 40.04
CA PRO A 109 14.54 21.46 40.62
C PRO A 109 13.54 20.42 40.09
N ALA A 110 12.62 20.00 40.95
CA ALA A 110 11.54 19.08 40.62
C ALA A 110 10.64 19.69 39.54
N LEU A 111 10.26 18.90 38.57
CA LEU A 111 9.38 19.29 37.45
C LEU A 111 7.98 18.77 37.70
N ALA A 112 6.98 19.64 37.78
CA ALA A 112 5.58 19.26 37.94
C ALA A 112 5.06 18.64 36.64
N LEU A 113 4.35 17.51 36.74
CA LEU A 113 3.75 16.75 35.63
C LEU A 113 2.22 16.76 35.72
N ALA A 114 1.58 16.92 34.57
CA ALA A 114 0.14 16.86 34.41
C ALA A 114 -0.27 15.62 33.59
N ALA A 115 -1.54 15.23 33.70
CA ALA A 115 -2.08 14.17 32.88
C ALA A 115 -1.91 14.48 31.37
N GLY A 116 -1.43 13.51 30.62
CA GLY A 116 -1.03 13.63 29.22
C GLY A 116 0.47 13.88 29.01
N ASP A 117 1.22 14.24 30.04
CA ASP A 117 2.65 14.49 29.95
C ASP A 117 3.43 13.19 29.77
N VAL A 118 4.47 13.27 28.92
CA VAL A 118 5.40 12.16 28.66
C VAL A 118 6.77 12.51 29.21
N VAL A 119 7.33 11.61 29.98
CA VAL A 119 8.69 11.71 30.51
C VAL A 119 9.53 10.49 30.10
N TRP A 120 10.83 10.67 29.94
CA TRP A 120 11.74 9.58 29.64
C TRP A 120 13.12 9.82 30.25
N GLY A 121 13.87 8.73 30.41
CA GLY A 121 15.25 8.78 30.88
C GLY A 121 15.95 7.46 30.67
N ALA A 122 17.28 7.46 30.89
CA ALA A 122 18.02 6.19 30.95
C ALA A 122 17.86 5.54 32.31
N THR A 123 17.93 4.21 32.35
CA THR A 123 17.90 3.46 33.64
C THR A 123 19.09 3.75 34.56
N ARG A 124 20.11 4.46 34.07
CA ARG A 124 21.25 4.95 34.88
C ARG A 124 21.05 6.35 35.47
N SER A 125 20.01 7.08 35.08
CA SER A 125 19.70 8.38 35.67
C SER A 125 18.97 8.15 36.98
N ALA A 126 19.48 8.69 38.05
CA ALA A 126 18.83 8.70 39.37
C ALA A 126 17.64 9.66 39.33
N ALA A 127 16.53 9.25 38.77
CA ALA A 127 15.31 10.00 38.63
C ALA A 127 14.17 9.35 39.40
N GLN A 128 13.35 10.13 40.07
CA GLN A 128 12.19 9.63 40.81
C GLN A 128 10.92 10.28 40.26
N LEU A 129 9.88 9.48 40.11
CA LEU A 129 8.51 9.91 39.84
C LEU A 129 7.75 9.92 41.18
N VAL A 130 7.48 11.09 41.73
CA VAL A 130 6.78 11.27 43.01
C VAL A 130 5.32 11.58 42.73
N PHE A 131 4.43 10.63 43.04
CA PHE A 131 2.98 10.77 42.86
C PHE A 131 2.36 11.27 44.16
N GLN A 132 1.62 12.39 44.07
CA GLN A 132 0.97 13.05 45.22
C GLN A 132 -0.48 12.61 45.40
N THR A 133 -1.09 12.12 44.34
CA THR A 133 -2.48 11.59 44.33
C THR A 133 -2.50 10.18 43.80
N ASP A 134 -3.65 9.51 43.86
CA ASP A 134 -3.88 8.29 43.12
C ASP A 134 -3.55 8.55 41.63
N PHE A 135 -2.86 7.60 41.01
CA PHE A 135 -2.34 7.79 39.65
C PHE A 135 -2.57 6.61 38.74
N ARG A 136 -2.54 6.88 37.46
CA ARG A 136 -2.37 5.88 36.38
C ARG A 136 -1.27 6.35 35.44
N GLN A 137 -0.35 5.44 35.14
CA GLN A 137 0.67 5.68 34.13
C GLN A 137 0.83 4.46 33.23
N PHE A 138 1.19 4.71 31.97
CA PHE A 138 1.68 3.69 31.06
C PHE A 138 3.19 3.80 30.96
N HIS A 139 3.89 2.71 31.27
CA HIS A 139 5.34 2.64 31.31
C HIS A 139 5.85 1.75 30.19
N VAL A 140 6.83 2.25 29.42
CA VAL A 140 7.49 1.50 28.33
C VAL A 140 8.99 1.49 28.61
N SER A 141 9.60 0.32 28.53
CA SER A 141 11.04 0.12 28.67
C SER A 141 11.63 -0.39 27.37
N LEU A 142 12.47 0.40 26.71
CA LEU A 142 13.12 0.08 25.43
C LEU A 142 14.60 -0.27 25.66
N PRO A 143 15.11 -1.37 25.07
CA PRO A 143 16.55 -1.67 25.14
C PRO A 143 17.37 -0.56 24.48
N ALA A 144 18.51 -0.16 25.07
CA ALA A 144 19.37 0.90 24.54
C ALA A 144 19.85 0.62 23.10
N ARG A 145 19.87 -0.64 22.66
CA ARG A 145 20.18 -1.02 21.27
C ARG A 145 19.15 -0.51 20.25
N ALA A 146 17.94 -0.19 20.68
CA ALA A 146 16.90 0.38 19.80
C ALA A 146 17.24 1.83 19.37
N PHE A 147 18.12 2.50 20.11
CA PHE A 147 18.51 3.88 19.84
C PHE A 147 19.75 3.98 18.94
N PRO A 148 19.88 5.07 18.14
CA PRO A 148 21.07 5.33 17.33
C PRO A 148 22.37 5.27 18.14
N ALA A 149 23.46 4.83 17.50
CA ALA A 149 24.77 4.59 18.16
C ALA A 149 25.32 5.84 18.89
N GLY A 150 25.05 7.03 18.36
CA GLY A 150 25.45 8.31 18.98
C GLY A 150 24.75 8.61 20.32
N LEU A 151 23.61 7.97 20.59
CA LEU A 151 22.87 8.13 21.86
C LEU A 151 23.19 7.00 22.86
N ARG A 152 23.87 5.94 22.43
CA ARG A 152 24.23 4.77 23.27
C ARG A 152 25.43 5.04 24.19
N GLY A 153 26.34 5.97 23.82
CA GLY A 153 27.62 6.21 24.49
C GLY A 153 27.74 7.56 25.17
N ALA A 154 26.76 8.44 25.01
CA ALA A 154 26.80 9.74 25.65
C ALA A 154 26.61 9.56 27.18
N GLN A 155 27.50 10.16 27.94
CA GLN A 155 27.28 10.47 29.34
C GLN A 155 25.97 11.30 29.42
N GLY A 156 24.88 10.61 29.80
CA GLY A 156 23.59 11.29 29.93
C GLY A 156 22.65 11.09 28.73
N THR A 157 21.91 10.03 28.79
CA THR A 157 20.56 10.07 28.30
C THR A 157 19.84 11.08 29.17
N ALA A 158 19.82 12.34 28.73
CA ALA A 158 19.21 13.42 29.47
C ALA A 158 17.77 13.06 29.80
N LEU A 159 17.42 13.20 31.07
CA LEU A 159 16.05 13.13 31.53
C LEU A 159 15.24 14.14 30.72
N GLY A 160 14.14 13.68 30.09
CA GLY A 160 13.34 14.51 29.20
C GLY A 160 11.88 14.55 29.61
N HIS A 161 11.23 15.66 29.24
CA HIS A 161 9.81 15.90 29.44
C HIS A 161 9.20 16.55 28.19
N LEU A 162 8.01 16.13 27.82
CA LEU A 162 7.16 16.75 26.83
C LEU A 162 5.76 16.98 27.40
N PRO A 163 5.29 18.23 27.44
CA PRO A 163 3.92 18.51 27.83
C PRO A 163 2.95 17.88 26.86
N GLY A 164 1.95 17.14 27.34
CA GLY A 164 0.95 16.47 26.52
C GLY A 164 0.11 17.40 25.63
N ARG A 165 0.17 18.71 25.88
CA ARG A 165 -0.49 19.75 25.08
C ARG A 165 0.39 20.31 23.96
N SER A 166 1.68 20.02 23.92
CA SER A 166 2.60 20.40 22.83
C SER A 166 2.38 19.54 21.58
N GLY A 167 2.76 20.05 20.42
CA GLY A 167 2.57 19.31 19.15
C GLY A 167 3.20 17.92 19.19
N MET A 168 4.49 17.82 19.53
CA MET A 168 5.22 16.55 19.64
C MET A 168 4.78 15.74 20.86
N GLY A 169 4.49 16.40 21.99
CA GLY A 169 3.99 15.74 23.20
C GLY A 169 2.64 15.07 22.97
N ARG A 170 1.73 15.73 22.23
CA ARG A 170 0.43 15.16 21.86
C ARG A 170 0.57 13.94 20.97
N LEU A 171 1.48 13.96 19.98
CA LEU A 171 1.73 12.82 19.10
C LEU A 171 2.28 11.63 19.89
N LEU A 172 3.28 11.86 20.74
CA LEU A 172 3.88 10.79 21.54
C LEU A 172 2.89 10.24 22.59
N ALA A 173 2.15 11.11 23.28
CA ALA A 173 1.11 10.69 24.21
C ALA A 173 -0.02 9.91 23.53
N GLY A 174 -0.44 10.34 22.33
CA GLY A 174 -1.44 9.63 21.52
C GLY A 174 -0.95 8.24 21.08
N THR A 175 0.30 8.14 20.65
CA THR A 175 0.91 6.86 20.27
C THR A 175 1.01 5.90 21.45
N LEU A 176 1.46 6.40 22.62
CA LEU A 176 1.55 5.60 23.84
C LEU A 176 0.16 5.20 24.38
N GLY A 177 -0.83 6.08 24.28
CA GLY A 177 -2.20 5.76 24.64
C GLY A 177 -2.82 4.69 23.74
N ALA A 178 -2.66 4.81 22.43
CA ALA A 178 -3.13 3.81 21.49
C ALA A 178 -2.44 2.44 21.70
N LEU A 179 -1.14 2.45 22.02
CA LEU A 179 -0.39 1.24 22.38
C LEU A 179 -0.93 0.60 23.65
N GLU A 180 -1.27 1.40 24.64
CA GLU A 180 -1.86 0.92 25.88
C GLU A 180 -3.25 0.33 25.66
N ASP A 181 -4.12 1.01 24.90
CA ASP A 181 -5.47 0.54 24.60
C ASP A 181 -5.44 -0.79 23.86
N ALA A 182 -4.46 -0.98 22.97
CA ALA A 182 -4.29 -2.20 22.20
C ALA A 182 -3.55 -3.33 22.94
N LEU A 183 -2.98 -3.09 24.13
CA LEU A 183 -2.04 -3.98 24.82
C LEU A 183 -2.57 -5.42 25.02
N ASP A 184 -3.88 -5.58 25.22
CA ASP A 184 -4.52 -6.88 25.44
C ASP A 184 -4.67 -7.70 24.14
N SER A 185 -4.44 -7.08 22.97
CA SER A 185 -4.60 -7.68 21.64
C SER A 185 -3.31 -7.77 20.83
N LEU A 186 -2.22 -7.14 21.30
CA LEU A 186 -0.93 -7.10 20.60
C LEU A 186 -0.15 -8.41 20.76
N GLY A 187 0.58 -8.80 19.71
CA GLY A 187 1.59 -9.85 19.70
C GLY A 187 3.01 -9.29 19.68
N ASP A 188 4.01 -10.16 19.88
CA ASP A 188 5.44 -9.78 19.83
C ASP A 188 5.83 -9.13 18.49
N ASP A 189 5.22 -9.56 17.40
CA ASP A 189 5.50 -9.04 16.04
C ASP A 189 4.94 -7.63 15.84
N ASP A 190 3.86 -7.26 16.52
CA ASP A 190 3.24 -5.94 16.43
C ASP A 190 4.08 -4.87 17.16
N ILE A 191 4.85 -5.27 18.17
CA ILE A 191 5.68 -4.36 18.97
C ILE A 191 6.98 -3.97 18.26
N ALA A 192 7.50 -4.79 17.35
CA ALA A 192 8.77 -4.51 16.69
C ALA A 192 8.79 -3.20 15.86
N PRO A 193 7.76 -2.85 15.06
CA PRO A 193 7.67 -1.57 14.38
C PRO A 193 7.52 -0.39 15.35
N LEU A 194 6.80 -0.61 16.47
CA LEU A 194 6.60 0.41 17.51
C LEU A 194 7.88 0.70 18.29
N GLU A 195 8.70 -0.32 18.59
CA GLU A 195 10.04 -0.16 19.18
C GLU A 195 10.89 0.83 18.37
N HIS A 196 10.92 0.66 17.04
CA HIS A 196 11.67 1.54 16.15
C HIS A 196 11.07 2.96 16.13
N SER A 197 9.76 3.09 15.96
CA SER A 197 9.09 4.39 15.87
C SER A 197 9.22 5.22 17.16
N LEU A 198 9.05 4.59 18.32
CA LEU A 198 9.22 5.27 19.62
C LEU A 198 10.68 5.67 19.85
N SER A 199 11.63 4.80 19.49
CA SER A 199 13.06 5.12 19.63
C SER A 199 13.48 6.30 18.75
N GLU A 200 12.97 6.40 17.52
CA GLU A 200 13.23 7.52 16.60
C GLU A 200 12.60 8.83 17.08
N LEU A 201 11.34 8.81 17.53
CA LEU A 201 10.66 10.00 18.06
C LEU A 201 11.39 10.58 19.28
N ILE A 202 11.83 9.73 20.21
CA ILE A 202 12.57 10.15 21.38
C ILE A 202 13.98 10.61 21.00
N ALA A 203 14.66 9.89 20.11
CA ALA A 203 15.97 10.29 19.61
C ALA A 203 15.93 11.66 18.92
N ALA A 204 14.91 11.91 18.07
CA ALA A 204 14.71 13.20 17.44
C ALA A 204 14.52 14.34 18.46
N ARG A 205 13.79 14.07 19.55
CA ARG A 205 13.58 15.06 20.62
C ARG A 205 14.83 15.28 21.47
N MET A 206 15.57 14.21 21.78
CA MET A 206 16.86 14.32 22.49
C MET A 206 17.88 15.14 21.69
N ALA A 207 17.88 14.99 20.36
CA ALA A 207 18.73 15.77 19.47
C ALA A 207 18.30 17.26 19.32
N ALA A 208 17.08 17.61 19.67
CA ALA A 208 16.51 18.97 19.49
C ALA A 208 16.70 19.92 20.69
N ARG A 209 17.37 19.52 21.76
CA ARG A 209 17.64 20.42 22.92
C ARG A 209 18.73 21.42 22.56
N PRO A 210 18.50 22.73 22.79
CA PRO A 210 19.51 23.79 22.54
C PRO A 210 20.74 23.74 23.46
N ASP A 211 20.64 23.10 24.64
CA ASP A 211 21.60 23.26 25.73
C ASP A 211 22.62 22.10 25.89
N ASP A 212 22.42 20.97 25.15
CA ASP A 212 23.36 19.85 25.21
C ASP A 212 24.22 19.78 23.93
N ALA A 213 24.92 20.80 23.57
CA ALA A 213 26.06 20.68 22.67
C ALA A 213 27.15 19.86 23.38
N PRO A 214 27.77 18.83 22.73
CA PRO A 214 28.93 18.15 23.29
C PRO A 214 29.98 19.16 23.66
N ALA A 215 30.63 18.97 24.79
CA ALA A 215 31.67 19.90 25.28
C ALA A 215 32.68 20.18 24.17
N GLY A 216 32.67 21.42 23.61
CA GLY A 216 33.58 21.84 22.53
C GLY A 216 32.96 22.22 21.20
N ILE A 217 31.63 22.10 21.00
CA ILE A 217 30.97 22.46 19.73
C ILE A 217 29.87 23.49 20.02
N SER A 218 29.91 24.67 19.34
CA SER A 218 28.86 25.70 19.49
C SER A 218 27.50 25.21 18.90
N SER A 219 26.39 25.82 19.36
CA SER A 219 25.03 25.49 18.81
C SER A 219 24.93 25.64 17.29
N THR A 220 25.65 26.62 16.74
CA THR A 220 25.78 26.84 15.28
C THR A 220 26.52 25.69 14.58
N GLN A 221 27.59 25.19 15.21
CA GLN A 221 28.35 24.04 14.68
C GLN A 221 27.55 22.72 14.76
N ALA A 222 26.75 22.52 15.81
CA ALA A 222 25.84 21.37 15.93
C ALA A 222 24.74 21.41 14.87
N ALA A 223 24.20 22.59 14.56
CA ALA A 223 23.24 22.77 13.46
C ALA A 223 23.89 22.49 12.09
N THR A 224 25.12 22.95 11.88
CA THR A 224 25.87 22.67 10.65
C THR A 224 26.16 21.17 10.50
N LEU A 225 26.59 20.48 11.56
CA LEU A 225 26.82 19.04 11.52
C LEU A 225 25.56 18.26 11.16
N ARG A 226 24.39 18.65 11.68
CA ARG A 226 23.10 18.02 11.31
C ARG A 226 22.81 18.15 9.83
N ARG A 227 22.94 19.35 9.23
CA ARG A 227 22.73 19.55 7.79
C ARG A 227 23.71 18.74 6.95
N VAL A 228 24.99 18.73 7.34
CA VAL A 228 26.03 17.91 6.71
C VAL A 228 25.64 16.42 6.74
N CYS A 229 25.24 15.88 7.88
CA CYS A 229 24.79 14.48 7.99
C CYS A 229 23.55 14.20 7.14
N GLN A 230 22.57 15.12 7.15
CA GLN A 230 21.34 14.98 6.34
C GLN A 230 21.65 14.98 4.84
N PHE A 231 22.55 15.83 4.38
CA PHE A 231 22.99 15.83 2.98
C PHE A 231 23.70 14.52 2.61
N ILE A 232 24.61 14.04 3.49
CA ILE A 232 25.29 12.74 3.29
C ILE A 232 24.29 11.60 3.17
N GLU A 233 23.25 11.56 4.03
CA GLU A 233 22.21 10.53 3.99
C GLU A 233 21.45 10.52 2.66
N GLY A 234 21.13 11.70 2.11
CA GLY A 234 20.49 11.83 0.80
C GLY A 234 21.38 11.47 -0.39
N ALA A 235 22.70 11.50 -0.21
CA ALA A 235 23.69 11.29 -1.27
C ALA A 235 24.53 10.01 -1.09
N LEU A 236 24.11 9.05 -0.26
CA LEU A 236 24.88 7.81 0.02
C LEU A 236 25.15 6.96 -1.22
N SER A 237 24.28 7.00 -2.22
CA SER A 237 24.41 6.27 -3.49
C SER A 237 25.41 6.90 -4.46
N ASP A 238 25.76 8.17 -4.26
CA ASP A 238 26.75 8.85 -5.10
C ASP A 238 28.17 8.37 -4.77
N SER A 239 28.76 7.60 -5.66
CA SER A 239 30.11 7.07 -5.48
C SER A 239 31.19 8.15 -5.47
N ALA A 240 30.93 9.34 -6.05
CA ALA A 240 31.82 10.49 -6.08
C ALA A 240 31.68 11.41 -4.86
N LEU A 241 30.75 11.11 -3.93
CA LEU A 241 30.54 11.91 -2.73
C LEU A 241 31.84 12.07 -1.93
N SER A 242 32.32 13.28 -1.84
CA SER A 242 33.59 13.65 -1.19
C SER A 242 33.40 14.70 -0.12
N LEU A 243 34.37 14.86 0.75
CA LEU A 243 34.40 15.93 1.75
C LEU A 243 34.25 17.32 1.11
N ALA A 244 34.92 17.53 -0.04
CA ALA A 244 34.86 18.78 -0.80
C ALA A 244 33.44 19.05 -1.32
N ALA A 245 32.75 18.02 -1.86
CA ALA A 245 31.38 18.14 -2.33
C ALA A 245 30.39 18.52 -1.21
N VAL A 246 30.54 17.88 -0.06
CA VAL A 246 29.73 18.19 1.13
C VAL A 246 29.99 19.60 1.65
N ALA A 247 31.24 20.00 1.72
CA ALA A 247 31.66 21.35 2.17
C ALA A 247 31.12 22.44 1.22
N ALA A 248 31.20 22.22 -0.08
CA ALA A 248 30.68 23.13 -1.10
C ALA A 248 29.15 23.27 -1.01
N GLN A 249 28.42 22.17 -0.87
CA GLN A 249 26.97 22.16 -0.76
C GLN A 249 26.47 22.91 0.48
N GLU A 250 27.10 22.68 1.63
CA GLU A 250 26.75 23.33 2.89
C GLU A 250 27.36 24.73 3.07
N ARG A 251 28.11 25.19 2.09
CA ARG A 251 28.82 26.50 2.07
C ARG A 251 29.74 26.71 3.29
N VAL A 252 30.49 25.67 3.63
CA VAL A 252 31.45 25.68 4.73
C VAL A 252 32.81 25.20 4.25
N SER A 253 33.88 25.41 5.03
CA SER A 253 35.20 24.88 4.67
C SER A 253 35.29 23.37 4.99
N GLU A 254 36.05 22.64 4.18
CA GLU A 254 36.36 21.22 4.42
C GLU A 254 36.93 20.99 5.83
N ARG A 255 37.80 21.90 6.30
CA ARG A 255 38.38 21.87 7.64
C ARG A 255 37.34 21.94 8.74
N LEU A 256 36.25 22.72 8.54
CA LEU A 256 35.16 22.77 9.48
C LEU A 256 34.40 21.43 9.50
N VAL A 257 34.10 20.84 8.34
CA VAL A 257 33.42 19.52 8.26
C VAL A 257 34.30 18.46 8.95
N GLN A 258 35.59 18.40 8.69
CA GLN A 258 36.54 17.51 9.38
C GLN A 258 36.47 17.68 10.90
N LYS A 259 36.57 18.91 11.38
CA LYS A 259 36.55 19.22 12.82
C LYS A 259 35.24 18.84 13.47
N LEU A 260 34.11 18.98 12.74
CA LEU A 260 32.79 18.56 13.22
C LEU A 260 32.70 17.03 13.43
N PHE A 261 33.27 16.23 12.51
CA PHE A 261 33.32 14.77 12.65
C PHE A 261 34.36 14.34 13.73
N GLU A 262 35.53 14.99 13.79
CA GLU A 262 36.51 14.74 14.85
C GLU A 262 35.95 14.97 16.26
N GLY A 263 35.11 16.00 16.42
CA GLY A 263 34.37 16.27 17.66
C GLY A 263 33.38 15.14 18.04
N GLN A 264 33.06 14.26 17.11
CA GLN A 264 32.25 13.04 17.35
C GLN A 264 33.11 11.76 17.46
N GLY A 265 34.42 11.89 17.49
CA GLY A 265 35.35 10.75 17.52
C GLY A 265 35.39 9.95 16.22
N LEU A 266 34.95 10.53 15.08
CA LEU A 266 34.86 9.89 13.76
C LEU A 266 35.59 10.73 12.70
N THR A 267 35.95 10.12 11.57
CA THR A 267 36.30 10.85 10.36
C THR A 267 35.12 10.86 9.39
N PHE A 268 35.02 11.83 8.50
CA PHE A 268 34.04 11.86 7.41
C PHE A 268 33.97 10.54 6.62
N THR A 269 35.13 10.03 6.20
CA THR A 269 35.21 8.76 5.46
C THR A 269 34.73 7.55 6.26
N THR A 270 35.03 7.54 7.56
CA THR A 270 34.54 6.47 8.45
C THR A 270 33.02 6.53 8.59
N TYR A 271 32.47 7.72 8.79
CA TYR A 271 31.02 7.95 8.87
C TYR A 271 30.32 7.52 7.56
N LEU A 272 30.77 8.04 6.41
CA LEU A 272 30.20 7.72 5.10
C LEU A 272 30.21 6.21 4.84
N ARG A 273 31.37 5.55 5.08
CA ARG A 273 31.50 4.08 4.93
C ARG A 273 30.57 3.32 5.85
N GLN A 274 30.41 3.74 7.10
CA GLN A 274 29.50 3.09 8.05
C GLN A 274 28.05 3.19 7.58
N ARG A 275 27.60 4.37 7.15
CA ARG A 275 26.24 4.56 6.66
C ARG A 275 25.96 3.72 5.41
N ARG A 276 26.89 3.70 4.45
CA ARG A 276 26.78 2.85 3.26
C ARG A 276 26.69 1.36 3.62
N LEU A 277 27.51 0.88 4.56
CA LEU A 277 27.46 -0.51 5.03
C LEU A 277 26.12 -0.84 5.73
N GLU A 278 25.55 0.09 6.46
CA GLU A 278 24.25 -0.08 7.10
C GLU A 278 23.12 -0.21 6.07
N ARG A 279 23.13 0.60 5.00
CA ARG A 279 22.19 0.49 3.88
C ARG A 279 22.36 -0.83 3.13
N CYS A 280 23.58 -1.21 2.80
CA CYS A 280 23.85 -2.53 2.19
C CYS A 280 23.36 -3.68 3.06
N ARG A 281 23.53 -3.60 4.37
CA ARG A 281 23.05 -4.61 5.32
C ARG A 281 21.54 -4.72 5.32
N ALA A 282 20.83 -3.58 5.27
CA ALA A 282 19.38 -3.55 5.20
C ALA A 282 18.88 -4.20 3.91
N ASP A 283 19.49 -3.86 2.76
CA ASP A 283 19.14 -4.43 1.46
C ASP A 283 19.47 -5.94 1.37
N LEU A 284 20.57 -6.38 1.96
CA LEU A 284 20.93 -7.81 2.03
C LEU A 284 19.95 -8.64 2.86
N ALA A 285 19.30 -8.05 3.85
CA ALA A 285 18.28 -8.71 4.67
C ALA A 285 16.87 -8.60 4.07
N ASN A 286 16.67 -7.68 3.13
CA ASN A 286 15.38 -7.43 2.52
C ASN A 286 15.18 -8.36 1.32
N ARG A 287 14.12 -9.16 1.35
CA ARG A 287 13.74 -10.07 0.27
C ARG A 287 13.49 -9.37 -1.06
N GLN A 288 13.03 -8.13 -1.03
CA GLN A 288 12.81 -7.32 -2.21
C GLN A 288 14.08 -7.15 -3.06
N TYR A 289 15.26 -7.14 -2.43
CA TYR A 289 16.56 -7.05 -3.09
C TYR A 289 17.28 -8.40 -3.20
N GLY A 290 16.55 -9.50 -3.01
CA GLY A 290 17.07 -10.87 -3.14
C GLY A 290 17.63 -11.18 -4.54
N HIS A 291 17.04 -10.56 -5.57
CA HIS A 291 17.43 -10.66 -6.98
C HIS A 291 18.73 -9.91 -7.31
N LEU A 292 19.09 -8.89 -6.54
CA LEU A 292 20.32 -8.15 -6.76
C LEU A 292 21.53 -8.97 -6.33
N SER A 293 22.59 -8.95 -7.14
CA SER A 293 23.86 -9.52 -6.71
C SER A 293 24.43 -8.75 -5.51
N ILE A 294 25.37 -9.34 -4.78
CA ILE A 294 26.04 -8.65 -3.68
C ILE A 294 26.81 -7.43 -4.22
N SER A 295 27.32 -7.53 -5.44
CA SER A 295 28.01 -6.43 -6.11
C SER A 295 27.04 -5.31 -6.50
N ASP A 296 25.85 -5.62 -6.96
CA ASP A 296 24.83 -4.61 -7.31
C ASP A 296 24.42 -3.81 -6.07
N ILE A 297 24.17 -4.48 -4.93
CA ILE A 297 23.87 -3.80 -3.65
C ILE A 297 25.06 -2.94 -3.21
N CYS A 298 26.28 -3.42 -3.40
CA CYS A 298 27.50 -2.68 -3.10
C CYS A 298 27.57 -1.38 -3.92
N PHE A 299 27.42 -1.48 -5.24
CA PHE A 299 27.51 -0.34 -6.15
C PHE A 299 26.32 0.62 -6.00
N ARG A 300 25.12 0.12 -5.75
CA ARG A 300 23.93 0.92 -5.47
C ARG A 300 24.16 1.91 -4.32
N TRP A 301 24.93 1.53 -3.32
CA TRP A 301 25.24 2.39 -2.17
C TRP A 301 26.60 3.07 -2.27
N GLY A 302 27.09 3.26 -3.50
CA GLY A 302 28.23 4.11 -3.79
C GLY A 302 29.60 3.52 -3.40
N PHE A 303 29.71 2.21 -3.21
CA PHE A 303 31.01 1.55 -3.17
C PHE A 303 31.52 1.34 -4.60
N ASN A 304 32.81 1.54 -4.81
CA ASN A 304 33.45 1.39 -6.13
C ASN A 304 34.12 0.02 -6.31
N ASP A 305 34.20 -0.79 -5.25
CA ASP A 305 34.91 -2.06 -5.24
C ASP A 305 34.21 -3.07 -4.33
N ALA A 306 33.74 -4.17 -4.92
CA ALA A 306 33.01 -5.24 -4.23
C ALA A 306 33.92 -6.05 -3.29
N ALA A 307 35.22 -6.17 -3.56
CA ALA A 307 36.16 -6.87 -2.67
C ALA A 307 36.42 -6.03 -1.41
N HIS A 308 36.69 -4.74 -1.58
CA HIS A 308 36.84 -3.80 -0.47
C HIS A 308 35.54 -3.72 0.38
N PHE A 309 34.37 -3.66 -0.26
CA PHE A 309 33.09 -3.74 0.45
C PHE A 309 32.97 -5.02 1.28
N SER A 310 33.26 -6.19 0.68
CA SER A 310 33.16 -7.49 1.38
C SER A 310 34.07 -7.59 2.60
N HIS A 311 35.26 -7.04 2.53
CA HIS A 311 36.17 -6.92 3.66
C HIS A 311 35.62 -5.98 4.73
N ALA A 312 35.20 -4.78 4.37
CA ALA A 312 34.64 -3.79 5.29
C ALA A 312 33.36 -4.30 5.97
N PHE A 313 32.52 -5.03 5.23
CA PHE A 313 31.30 -5.67 5.77
C PHE A 313 31.63 -6.76 6.79
N ARG A 314 32.61 -7.63 6.48
CA ARG A 314 33.06 -8.70 7.39
C ARG A 314 33.67 -8.13 8.67
N ASP A 315 34.47 -7.09 8.55
CA ASP A 315 35.07 -6.42 9.71
C ASP A 315 34.02 -5.85 10.65
N ARG A 316 32.97 -5.27 10.08
CA ARG A 316 31.89 -4.59 10.82
C ARG A 316 30.90 -5.58 11.43
N TYR A 317 30.48 -6.61 10.68
CA TYR A 317 29.39 -7.51 11.05
C TYR A 317 29.83 -8.94 11.36
N ARG A 318 31.16 -9.24 11.33
CA ARG A 318 31.79 -10.52 11.66
C ARG A 318 31.35 -11.70 10.76
N MET A 319 30.72 -11.41 9.62
CA MET A 319 30.32 -12.39 8.61
C MET A 319 30.35 -11.76 7.22
N SER A 320 30.49 -12.59 6.17
CA SER A 320 30.48 -12.09 4.80
C SER A 320 29.06 -11.63 4.39
N PRO A 321 28.93 -10.73 3.41
CA PRO A 321 27.62 -10.31 2.86
C PRO A 321 26.76 -11.50 2.42
N ARG A 322 27.37 -12.52 1.81
CA ARG A 322 26.68 -13.74 1.35
C ARG A 322 26.14 -14.56 2.54
N GLN A 323 26.94 -14.75 3.58
CA GLN A 323 26.50 -15.46 4.80
C GLN A 323 25.37 -14.68 5.50
N TYR A 324 25.47 -13.34 5.54
CA TYR A 324 24.45 -12.51 6.14
C TYR A 324 23.11 -12.63 5.41
N ARG A 325 23.11 -12.55 4.07
CA ARG A 325 21.92 -12.75 3.22
C ARG A 325 21.30 -14.13 3.44
N GLN A 326 22.13 -15.18 3.42
CA GLN A 326 21.66 -16.55 3.63
C GLN A 326 21.01 -16.72 5.00
N GLN A 327 21.61 -16.21 6.06
CA GLN A 327 21.09 -16.29 7.43
C GLN A 327 19.76 -15.51 7.59
N ALA A 328 19.64 -14.34 6.96
CA ALA A 328 18.41 -13.57 6.94
C ALA A 328 17.27 -14.32 6.20
N ASN A 329 17.58 -14.97 5.09
CA ASN A 329 16.63 -15.78 4.33
C ASN A 329 16.19 -17.04 5.09
N GLU A 330 17.13 -17.74 5.73
CA GLU A 330 16.83 -18.93 6.55
C GLU A 330 15.96 -18.58 7.78
N ALA A 331 16.25 -17.48 8.47
CA ALA A 331 15.44 -17.00 9.59
C ALA A 331 14.01 -16.66 9.14
N SER A 332 13.86 -16.04 7.98
CA SER A 332 12.55 -15.75 7.39
C SER A 332 11.78 -17.01 6.98
N GLN A 333 12.47 -18.00 6.39
CA GLN A 333 11.85 -19.29 6.03
C GLN A 333 11.45 -20.10 7.26
N GLN A 334 12.26 -20.10 8.32
CA GLN A 334 11.92 -20.76 9.57
C GLN A 334 10.72 -20.10 10.27
N SER A 335 10.64 -18.77 10.21
CA SER A 335 9.48 -18.04 10.71
C SER A 335 8.22 -18.42 9.92
N LEU A 336 8.30 -18.46 8.59
CA LEU A 336 7.19 -18.87 7.72
C LEU A 336 6.77 -20.34 7.96
N ARG A 337 7.73 -21.27 8.05
CA ARG A 337 7.45 -22.67 8.38
C ARG A 337 6.80 -22.85 9.75
N LYS A 338 7.24 -22.10 10.76
CA LYS A 338 6.62 -22.09 12.10
C LYS A 338 5.19 -21.51 12.04
N ARG A 339 4.94 -20.50 11.21
CA ARG A 339 3.58 -19.95 10.98
C ARG A 339 2.68 -20.96 10.28
N ILE A 340 3.15 -21.65 9.25
CA ILE A 340 2.40 -22.70 8.54
C ILE A 340 2.11 -23.88 9.45
N GLN A 341 3.07 -24.33 10.27
CA GLN A 341 2.89 -25.43 11.22
C GLN A 341 1.97 -25.09 12.40
N ARG A 342 1.80 -23.80 12.76
CA ARG A 342 0.92 -23.36 13.86
C ARG A 342 -0.50 -23.03 13.40
N GLY A 343 -0.76 -22.90 12.10
CA GLY A 343 -2.03 -22.41 11.53
C GLY A 343 -2.99 -23.47 11.00
N TRP A 344 -2.64 -24.77 10.99
CA TRP A 344 -3.56 -25.82 10.50
C TRP A 344 -3.78 -26.87 11.58
N PRO A 345 -5.03 -27.06 12.08
CA PRO A 345 -5.33 -28.21 12.90
C PRO A 345 -5.17 -29.48 12.03
N SER A 346 -4.23 -30.34 12.41
CA SER A 346 -4.11 -31.70 11.88
C SER A 346 -5.40 -32.46 12.17
N GLY A 347 -6.31 -32.57 11.21
CA GLY A 347 -7.56 -33.31 11.41
C GLY A 347 -8.47 -33.39 10.19
N TYR A 348 -8.12 -32.82 9.04
CA TYR A 348 -9.04 -32.80 7.88
C TYR A 348 -8.59 -33.59 6.65
N PHE A 349 -7.53 -34.39 6.74
CA PHE A 349 -7.08 -35.25 5.66
C PHE A 349 -6.82 -36.68 6.17
N GLU A 350 -7.86 -37.34 6.67
CA GLU A 350 -7.94 -38.80 6.65
C GLU A 350 -9.39 -39.22 6.45
N SER A 351 -9.63 -39.93 5.39
CA SER A 351 -10.85 -40.60 4.92
C SER A 351 -11.64 -39.87 3.81
N GLY A 352 -11.45 -40.36 2.61
CA GLY A 352 -12.28 -40.04 1.47
C GLY A 352 -11.69 -40.59 0.17
N GLY A 353 -11.89 -41.89 -0.08
CA GLY A 353 -11.47 -42.57 -1.30
C GLY A 353 -12.10 -41.94 -2.53
N ARG A 354 -11.33 -41.89 -3.60
CA ARG A 354 -11.80 -41.56 -4.97
C ARG A 354 -13.00 -42.41 -5.35
N PRO A 355 -14.05 -41.84 -5.95
CA PRO A 355 -14.90 -42.58 -6.85
C PRO A 355 -14.37 -42.45 -8.30
N GLU A 356 -14.13 -43.59 -8.93
CA GLU A 356 -13.93 -43.64 -10.39
C GLU A 356 -15.21 -43.28 -11.14
N PRO A 357 -15.08 -42.76 -12.38
CA PRO A 357 -16.23 -42.40 -13.20
C PRO A 357 -16.88 -43.65 -13.80
N GLN A 358 -18.11 -43.90 -13.48
CA GLN A 358 -18.97 -44.81 -14.26
C GLN A 358 -19.65 -44.04 -15.39
N ALA A 359 -19.36 -44.49 -16.61
CA ALA A 359 -20.15 -44.26 -17.80
C ALA A 359 -21.48 -44.99 -17.69
N ASP A 360 -22.61 -44.33 -18.02
CA ASP A 360 -23.59 -44.80 -18.99
C ASP A 360 -24.78 -43.84 -19.03
N ALA A 361 -25.09 -43.43 -20.26
CA ALA A 361 -26.34 -42.75 -20.59
C ALA A 361 -27.49 -43.77 -20.75
N PRO A 362 -28.75 -43.34 -20.68
CA PRO A 362 -29.50 -43.36 -21.90
C PRO A 362 -30.35 -42.11 -22.23
N ARG A 363 -30.48 -41.90 -23.51
CA ARG A 363 -31.37 -40.97 -24.20
C ARG A 363 -32.84 -41.27 -23.93
N GLY A 364 -33.63 -40.17 -23.80
CA GLY A 364 -35.07 -40.30 -23.81
C GLY A 364 -35.81 -38.97 -23.79
N THR A 365 -36.11 -38.46 -24.99
CA THR A 365 -37.34 -37.82 -25.49
C THR A 365 -37.87 -36.54 -24.89
N THR A 366 -37.73 -35.49 -25.71
CA THR A 366 -38.71 -34.44 -26.10
C THR A 366 -39.84 -34.14 -25.15
N ALA A 367 -39.90 -32.90 -24.65
CA ALA A 367 -41.13 -32.09 -24.58
C ALA A 367 -40.84 -30.63 -24.24
N GLY A 368 -41.37 -29.74 -25.07
CA GLY A 368 -41.99 -28.49 -24.63
C GLY A 368 -41.06 -27.27 -24.41
N HIS A 369 -40.83 -26.50 -25.46
CA HIS A 369 -40.49 -25.11 -25.37
C HIS A 369 -41.59 -24.35 -24.58
N ALA A 370 -41.30 -24.00 -23.37
CA ALA A 370 -41.94 -22.89 -22.69
C ALA A 370 -40.94 -21.72 -22.65
N SER A 371 -41.18 -20.76 -23.51
CA SER A 371 -40.47 -19.47 -23.51
C SER A 371 -40.82 -18.79 -22.20
N VAL A 372 -39.85 -18.79 -21.28
CA VAL A 372 -39.90 -17.88 -20.14
C VAL A 372 -39.50 -16.51 -20.70
N GLN A 373 -40.51 -15.67 -20.92
CA GLN A 373 -40.31 -14.26 -21.17
C GLN A 373 -39.57 -13.66 -19.95
N ALA A 374 -38.40 -13.11 -20.22
CA ALA A 374 -37.72 -12.26 -19.26
C ALA A 374 -38.70 -11.14 -18.81
N PRO A 375 -38.71 -10.76 -17.53
CA PRO A 375 -39.50 -9.63 -17.08
C PRO A 375 -39.01 -8.40 -17.83
N ALA A 376 -39.94 -7.79 -18.55
CA ALA A 376 -39.72 -6.53 -19.23
C ALA A 376 -39.17 -5.51 -18.22
N HIS A 377 -37.93 -5.13 -18.40
CA HIS A 377 -37.49 -3.85 -17.89
C HIS A 377 -38.49 -2.83 -18.43
N SER A 378 -39.10 -2.03 -17.52
CA SER A 378 -39.84 -0.86 -17.89
C SER A 378 -39.09 -0.17 -19.02
N ALA A 379 -39.70 -0.13 -20.21
CA ALA A 379 -39.18 0.63 -21.32
C ALA A 379 -39.21 2.11 -20.89
N ALA A 380 -38.13 2.52 -20.20
CA ALA A 380 -37.79 3.91 -20.12
C ALA A 380 -37.67 4.39 -21.57
N ALA A 381 -38.30 5.50 -21.87
CA ALA A 381 -38.22 6.20 -23.15
C ALA A 381 -36.81 6.10 -23.68
N GLY A 382 -36.63 5.73 -24.95
CA GLY A 382 -35.31 5.56 -25.55
C GLY A 382 -34.43 6.76 -25.25
N PRO A 383 -33.09 6.61 -25.27
CA PRO A 383 -32.16 7.61 -24.77
C PRO A 383 -32.43 8.94 -25.45
N THR A 384 -32.91 9.91 -24.69
CA THR A 384 -33.28 11.28 -25.20
C THR A 384 -32.05 12.17 -25.26
N GLY A 385 -30.85 11.68 -24.84
CA GLY A 385 -29.60 12.41 -24.84
C GLY A 385 -28.99 12.56 -26.23
N ARG A 386 -28.15 13.61 -26.40
CA ARG A 386 -27.36 13.79 -27.63
C ARG A 386 -26.27 12.68 -27.67
N HIS A 387 -25.92 12.30 -28.91
CA HIS A 387 -24.83 11.35 -29.14
C HIS A 387 -23.60 12.13 -29.62
N HIS A 388 -22.51 11.93 -28.92
CA HIS A 388 -21.21 12.52 -29.21
C HIS A 388 -20.23 11.43 -29.62
N HIS A 389 -19.21 11.79 -30.43
CA HIS A 389 -18.11 10.92 -30.79
C HIS A 389 -16.79 11.58 -30.38
N LEU A 390 -15.98 10.84 -29.61
CA LEU A 390 -14.68 11.27 -29.11
C LEU A 390 -13.61 10.30 -29.64
N PRO A 391 -12.93 10.65 -30.75
CA PRO A 391 -11.86 9.82 -31.31
C PRO A 391 -10.61 9.84 -30.43
N ALA A 392 -9.77 8.82 -30.53
CA ALA A 392 -8.48 8.79 -29.85
C ALA A 392 -7.39 9.45 -30.72
N THR A 393 -7.10 10.71 -30.44
CA THR A 393 -6.09 11.53 -31.15
C THR A 393 -5.21 12.26 -30.13
N PRO A 394 -4.05 12.85 -30.53
CA PRO A 394 -3.23 13.64 -29.61
C PRO A 394 -3.99 14.78 -28.90
N GLU A 395 -5.05 15.30 -29.54
CA GLU A 395 -5.85 16.39 -28.99
C GLU A 395 -6.88 15.94 -27.96
N THR A 396 -7.24 14.65 -27.96
CA THR A 396 -8.32 14.10 -27.14
C THR A 396 -7.86 13.12 -26.06
N ILE A 397 -6.61 12.69 -26.09
CA ILE A 397 -6.01 11.82 -25.10
C ILE A 397 -5.18 12.62 -24.10
N HIS A 398 -4.98 12.05 -22.93
CA HIS A 398 -3.86 12.36 -22.04
C HIS A 398 -3.16 11.06 -21.65
N TRP A 399 -1.92 11.16 -21.14
CA TRP A 399 -1.10 9.98 -20.96
C TRP A 399 -0.40 9.95 -19.61
N GLY A 400 -0.64 8.90 -18.85
CA GLY A 400 0.09 8.57 -17.63
C GLY A 400 -0.43 9.22 -16.35
N TYR A 401 -1.39 10.15 -16.41
CA TYR A 401 -1.86 10.89 -15.25
C TYR A 401 -3.34 11.21 -15.28
N PHE A 402 -3.92 11.30 -14.09
CA PHE A 402 -5.16 12.04 -13.86
C PHE A 402 -4.84 13.39 -13.22
N SER A 403 -5.58 14.41 -13.56
CA SER A 403 -5.46 15.72 -12.92
C SER A 403 -6.70 16.57 -13.14
N ARG A 404 -7.15 17.24 -12.09
CA ARG A 404 -8.21 18.24 -12.14
C ARG A 404 -7.89 19.45 -13.03
N THR A 405 -6.63 19.63 -13.42
CA THR A 405 -6.17 20.75 -14.26
C THR A 405 -6.12 20.42 -15.75
N ILE A 406 -6.32 19.15 -16.14
CA ILE A 406 -6.43 18.80 -17.56
C ILE A 406 -7.77 19.33 -18.08
N PRO A 407 -7.78 20.28 -19.06
CA PRO A 407 -9.03 20.84 -19.56
C PRO A 407 -9.86 19.77 -20.28
N PRO A 408 -11.19 19.74 -20.10
CA PRO A 408 -12.04 18.77 -20.78
C PRO A 408 -12.00 18.96 -22.30
N VAL A 409 -12.01 17.84 -23.02
CA VAL A 409 -12.07 17.81 -24.49
C VAL A 409 -13.49 17.80 -24.99
N LEU A 410 -14.43 17.43 -24.13
CA LEU A 410 -15.86 17.39 -24.42
C LEU A 410 -16.63 17.77 -23.16
N THR A 411 -17.72 18.50 -23.31
CA THR A 411 -18.69 18.78 -22.24
C THR A 411 -20.06 18.30 -22.67
N VAL A 412 -20.69 17.45 -21.86
CA VAL A 412 -21.98 16.81 -22.13
C VAL A 412 -23.02 17.12 -21.05
N ALA A 413 -24.30 16.99 -21.40
CA ALA A 413 -25.36 17.02 -20.41
C ALA A 413 -25.59 15.65 -19.78
N SER A 414 -26.21 15.62 -18.58
CA SER A 414 -26.63 14.36 -17.96
C SER A 414 -27.62 13.62 -18.88
N GLY A 415 -27.38 12.34 -19.12
CA GLY A 415 -28.16 11.48 -20.03
C GLY A 415 -27.60 11.41 -21.47
N ASP A 416 -26.63 12.24 -21.82
CA ASP A 416 -25.98 12.18 -23.14
C ASP A 416 -25.19 10.85 -23.30
N ILE A 417 -25.04 10.47 -24.57
CA ILE A 417 -24.28 9.29 -25.00
C ILE A 417 -22.97 9.73 -25.63
N VAL A 418 -21.87 9.07 -25.27
CA VAL A 418 -20.56 9.35 -25.85
C VAL A 418 -19.95 8.04 -26.36
N THR A 419 -19.65 8.00 -27.67
CA THR A 419 -18.77 6.97 -28.22
C THR A 419 -17.33 7.42 -28.01
N ILE A 420 -16.55 6.65 -27.26
CA ILE A 420 -15.16 6.93 -26.92
C ILE A 420 -14.27 5.87 -27.56
N GLU A 421 -13.32 6.31 -28.39
CA GLU A 421 -12.26 5.43 -28.87
C GLU A 421 -11.08 5.47 -27.91
N THR A 422 -10.45 4.31 -27.67
CA THR A 422 -9.25 4.20 -26.85
C THR A 422 -8.10 3.52 -27.60
N LEU A 423 -6.89 3.79 -27.18
CA LEU A 423 -5.67 3.15 -27.66
C LEU A 423 -4.98 2.42 -26.51
N THR A 424 -4.52 1.22 -26.79
CA THR A 424 -3.64 0.52 -25.85
C THR A 424 -2.24 1.10 -25.91
N GLN A 425 -1.60 1.31 -24.75
CA GLN A 425 -0.20 1.71 -24.62
C GLN A 425 0.76 0.67 -25.20
N HIS A 426 0.30 -0.56 -25.39
CA HIS A 426 1.02 -1.71 -25.93
C HIS A 426 1.06 -1.78 -27.47
N ALA A 427 0.52 -0.80 -28.17
CA ALA A 427 0.35 -0.90 -29.62
C ALA A 427 1.69 -1.00 -30.41
N TYR A 428 2.81 -0.51 -29.85
CA TYR A 428 4.13 -0.69 -30.46
C TYR A 428 4.67 -2.12 -30.41
N ASP A 429 4.08 -3.01 -29.61
CA ASP A 429 4.48 -4.41 -29.57
C ASP A 429 4.29 -5.09 -30.94
N ASP A 430 3.30 -4.63 -31.71
CA ASP A 430 3.19 -4.94 -33.14
C ASP A 430 2.61 -3.76 -33.94
N HIS A 431 3.48 -2.85 -34.37
CA HIS A 431 3.10 -1.65 -35.12
C HIS A 431 2.25 -1.97 -36.38
N GLU A 432 2.61 -3.04 -37.13
CA GLU A 432 1.92 -3.39 -38.36
C GLU A 432 0.46 -3.81 -38.13
N ARG A 433 0.17 -4.44 -36.99
CA ARG A 433 -1.17 -4.92 -36.64
C ARG A 433 -2.01 -3.92 -35.86
N MET A 434 -1.37 -3.09 -35.02
CA MET A 434 -2.09 -2.30 -34.02
C MET A 434 -2.02 -0.79 -34.24
N ILE A 435 -1.11 -0.26 -35.07
CA ILE A 435 -0.96 1.17 -35.33
C ILE A 435 -1.17 1.54 -36.80
N LYS A 436 -0.51 0.82 -37.69
CA LYS A 436 -0.40 1.19 -39.11
C LYS A 436 -1.76 1.34 -39.79
N GLY A 437 -1.98 2.49 -40.45
CA GLY A 437 -3.22 2.84 -41.12
C GLY A 437 -4.26 3.52 -40.24
N ASP A 438 -4.15 3.49 -38.94
CA ASP A 438 -4.97 4.26 -38.01
C ASP A 438 -4.33 5.64 -37.80
N SER A 439 -4.88 6.65 -38.45
CA SER A 439 -4.32 8.01 -38.44
C SER A 439 -4.28 8.64 -37.04
N GLY A 440 -5.18 8.25 -36.14
CA GLY A 440 -5.18 8.67 -34.73
C GLY A 440 -4.00 8.05 -33.99
N ALA A 441 -3.88 6.71 -34.07
CA ALA A 441 -2.81 5.97 -33.45
C ALA A 441 -1.42 6.37 -34.00
N GLU A 442 -1.27 6.50 -35.32
CA GLU A 442 0.00 6.91 -35.93
C GLU A 442 0.46 8.29 -35.42
N ARG A 443 -0.46 9.23 -35.18
CA ARG A 443 -0.15 10.54 -34.60
C ARG A 443 0.16 10.46 -33.10
N VAL A 444 -0.58 9.68 -32.34
CA VAL A 444 -0.35 9.51 -30.90
C VAL A 444 1.01 8.87 -30.62
N PHE A 445 1.39 7.87 -31.42
CA PHE A 445 2.65 7.14 -31.27
C PHE A 445 3.80 7.75 -32.08
N HIS A 446 3.62 8.96 -32.63
CA HIS A 446 4.68 9.65 -33.38
C HIS A 446 5.76 10.19 -32.45
N TRP A 447 7.02 9.76 -32.65
CA TRP A 447 8.17 10.27 -31.93
C TRP A 447 8.60 11.63 -32.51
N THR A 448 8.78 12.62 -31.64
CA THR A 448 9.24 13.95 -32.01
C THR A 448 10.69 14.18 -31.59
N ARG A 449 11.35 15.09 -32.28
CA ARG A 449 12.75 15.44 -31.99
C ARG A 449 12.87 16.17 -30.63
N GLU A 450 11.88 16.93 -30.26
CA GLU A 450 11.84 17.77 -29.06
C GLU A 450 11.51 16.95 -27.80
N HIS A 451 10.87 15.81 -27.98
CA HIS A 451 10.37 14.99 -26.87
C HIS A 451 10.95 13.59 -26.97
N LYS A 452 11.51 13.11 -25.86
CA LYS A 452 11.96 11.71 -25.71
C LYS A 452 10.78 10.72 -25.60
N ALA A 453 9.61 11.17 -25.85
CA ALA A 453 8.37 10.40 -25.83
C ALA A 453 7.45 10.90 -26.91
N VAL A 454 6.43 10.16 -27.20
CA VAL A 454 5.36 10.56 -28.11
C VAL A 454 4.74 11.89 -27.66
N ASP A 455 4.31 12.69 -28.61
CA ASP A 455 3.61 13.93 -28.33
C ASP A 455 2.26 13.63 -27.65
N ARG A 456 1.99 14.28 -26.52
CA ARG A 456 0.85 13.94 -25.70
C ARG A 456 0.32 15.11 -24.90
N ARG A 457 -0.98 15.25 -24.91
CA ARG A 457 -1.70 16.28 -24.19
C ARG A 457 -1.85 15.92 -22.72
N GLY A 458 -1.65 16.91 -21.82
CA GLY A 458 -1.93 16.75 -20.40
C GLY A 458 -1.02 15.78 -19.65
N ALA A 459 -0.01 15.23 -20.30
CA ALA A 459 1.04 14.48 -19.61
C ALA A 459 1.89 15.43 -18.78
N GLY A 460 2.55 14.91 -17.77
CA GLY A 460 3.50 15.67 -16.98
C GLY A 460 4.66 16.22 -17.80
N PRO A 461 5.62 16.88 -17.15
CA PRO A 461 6.78 17.41 -17.83
C PRO A 461 7.44 16.37 -18.73
N THR A 462 7.87 16.78 -19.91
CA THR A 462 8.49 15.84 -20.88
C THR A 462 9.77 15.19 -20.37
N ASP A 463 10.46 15.86 -19.44
CA ASP A 463 11.60 15.31 -18.67
C ASP A 463 11.19 14.24 -17.67
N ALA A 464 9.92 14.21 -17.30
CA ALA A 464 9.33 13.18 -16.46
C ALA A 464 8.76 12.01 -17.26
N SER A 465 9.12 11.90 -18.54
CA SER A 465 8.68 10.77 -19.36
C SER A 465 9.14 9.45 -18.75
N ILE A 466 8.36 8.41 -18.96
CA ILE A 466 8.69 7.04 -18.55
C ILE A 466 10.07 6.57 -19.05
N TYR A 467 10.62 7.17 -20.08
CA TYR A 467 11.98 6.89 -20.58
C TYR A 467 13.10 7.35 -19.65
N GLY A 468 12.84 8.23 -18.71
CA GLY A 468 13.82 8.62 -17.69
C GLY A 468 13.57 7.98 -16.34
N ARG A 469 12.41 7.31 -16.22
CA ARG A 469 11.96 6.70 -14.96
C ARG A 469 11.19 5.45 -15.32
N GLY A 470 11.55 4.33 -14.75
CA GLY A 470 10.83 3.08 -14.96
C GLY A 470 9.39 3.15 -14.48
N ASN A 471 8.57 2.21 -14.87
CA ASN A 471 7.26 1.99 -14.29
C ASN A 471 7.41 1.85 -12.77
N GLY A 472 6.50 2.45 -12.01
CA GLY A 472 6.59 2.47 -10.55
C GLY A 472 7.40 3.62 -9.96
N GLU A 473 8.02 4.48 -10.77
CA GLU A 473 8.64 5.72 -10.30
C GLU A 473 7.64 6.90 -10.24
N GLY A 474 6.34 6.63 -10.33
CA GLY A 474 5.28 7.60 -10.16
C GLY A 474 4.84 8.30 -11.43
N PHE A 475 4.99 7.65 -12.58
CA PHE A 475 4.49 8.11 -13.87
C PHE A 475 3.84 6.96 -14.60
N GLY A 476 2.52 7.05 -14.76
CA GLY A 476 1.72 6.01 -15.37
C GLY A 476 1.97 5.81 -16.85
N VAL A 477 1.46 4.70 -17.34
CA VAL A 477 1.66 4.25 -18.73
C VAL A 477 0.39 4.37 -19.58
N HIS A 478 -0.77 4.48 -18.96
CA HIS A 478 -2.06 4.36 -19.64
C HIS A 478 -2.39 5.56 -20.52
N ILE A 479 -2.82 5.29 -21.74
CA ILE A 479 -3.40 6.28 -22.66
C ILE A 479 -4.89 6.37 -22.33
N CYS A 480 -5.32 7.53 -21.84
CA CYS A 480 -6.70 7.78 -21.48
C CYS A 480 -7.33 8.78 -22.46
N THR A 481 -8.50 8.45 -23.02
CA THR A 481 -9.29 9.37 -23.83
C THR A 481 -10.21 10.19 -22.92
N GLY A 482 -10.14 11.51 -23.04
CA GLY A 482 -10.83 12.43 -22.15
C GLY A 482 -9.96 13.65 -21.79
N PRO A 483 -10.29 14.36 -20.66
CA PRO A 483 -11.47 14.17 -19.83
C PRO A 483 -12.77 14.64 -20.49
N VAL A 484 -13.88 14.01 -20.16
CA VAL A 484 -15.24 14.44 -20.50
C VAL A 484 -15.86 15.09 -19.27
N ALA A 485 -16.29 16.34 -19.38
CA ALA A 485 -16.99 17.04 -18.32
C ALA A 485 -18.50 16.83 -18.45
N VAL A 486 -19.19 16.62 -17.33
CA VAL A 486 -20.65 16.58 -17.25
C VAL A 486 -21.17 17.90 -16.68
N GLN A 487 -22.07 18.55 -17.40
CA GLN A 487 -22.63 19.84 -16.99
C GLN A 487 -23.31 19.77 -15.62
N GLY A 488 -22.95 20.68 -14.73
CA GLY A 488 -23.52 20.78 -13.39
C GLY A 488 -23.06 19.70 -12.40
N ALA A 489 -22.09 18.88 -12.76
CA ALA A 489 -21.46 17.97 -11.80
C ALA A 489 -20.61 18.75 -10.79
N GLU A 490 -20.83 18.50 -9.51
CA GLU A 490 -20.17 19.16 -8.37
C GLU A 490 -19.62 18.12 -7.39
N PRO A 491 -18.61 18.47 -6.57
CA PRO A 491 -18.10 17.57 -5.55
C PRO A 491 -19.20 17.02 -4.63
N GLY A 492 -19.22 15.72 -4.44
CA GLY A 492 -20.23 15.00 -3.65
C GLY A 492 -21.35 14.37 -4.48
N ASP A 493 -21.54 14.76 -5.73
CA ASP A 493 -22.45 14.08 -6.66
C ASP A 493 -21.94 12.67 -6.99
N VAL A 494 -22.77 11.87 -7.63
CA VAL A 494 -22.39 10.56 -8.18
C VAL A 494 -22.58 10.56 -9.68
N LEU A 495 -21.53 10.19 -10.41
CA LEU A 495 -21.63 9.94 -11.84
C LEU A 495 -21.86 8.44 -12.08
N GLU A 496 -22.98 8.15 -12.73
CA GLU A 496 -23.34 6.82 -13.22
C GLU A 496 -22.88 6.72 -14.68
N VAL A 497 -21.93 5.81 -14.94
CA VAL A 497 -21.35 5.55 -16.25
C VAL A 497 -21.87 4.21 -16.75
N ARG A 498 -22.85 4.24 -17.66
CA ARG A 498 -23.44 3.05 -18.28
C ARG A 498 -22.65 2.66 -19.52
N ILE A 499 -22.17 1.44 -19.60
CA ILE A 499 -21.45 0.90 -20.75
C ILE A 499 -22.47 0.21 -21.69
N LEU A 500 -22.94 0.94 -22.69
CA LEU A 500 -24.01 0.48 -23.57
C LEU A 500 -23.50 -0.50 -24.62
N ASP A 501 -22.28 -0.27 -25.13
CA ASP A 501 -21.62 -1.16 -26.09
C ASP A 501 -20.11 -1.07 -25.96
N LEU A 502 -19.42 -2.13 -26.39
CA LEU A 502 -17.99 -2.25 -26.29
C LEU A 502 -17.47 -3.26 -27.30
N ALA A 503 -16.53 -2.81 -28.15
CA ALA A 503 -15.97 -3.66 -29.21
C ALA A 503 -14.48 -3.39 -29.40
N PRO A 504 -13.67 -4.43 -29.68
CA PRO A 504 -12.30 -4.27 -30.14
C PRO A 504 -12.24 -3.44 -31.42
N ARG A 505 -11.25 -2.54 -31.49
CA ARG A 505 -10.99 -1.77 -32.71
C ARG A 505 -10.31 -2.68 -33.73
N LEU A 506 -10.85 -2.68 -34.95
CA LEU A 506 -10.29 -3.47 -36.04
C LEU A 506 -8.98 -2.81 -36.54
N ALA A 507 -8.04 -3.63 -36.97
CA ALA A 507 -6.81 -3.18 -37.59
C ALA A 507 -7.11 -2.33 -38.82
N ALA A 508 -6.54 -1.13 -38.89
CA ALA A 508 -6.70 -0.21 -40.01
C ALA A 508 -5.78 -0.58 -41.18
N ASN A 509 -4.76 -1.40 -40.96
CA ASN A 509 -3.90 -1.92 -42.03
C ASN A 509 -4.69 -2.91 -42.91
N ALA A 510 -4.82 -2.60 -44.21
CA ALA A 510 -5.57 -3.42 -45.19
C ALA A 510 -5.14 -4.89 -45.23
N ARG A 511 -3.90 -5.22 -44.86
CA ARG A 511 -3.42 -6.61 -44.77
C ARG A 511 -4.18 -7.42 -43.72
N TYR A 512 -4.72 -6.77 -42.72
CA TYR A 512 -5.38 -7.38 -41.55
C TYR A 512 -6.85 -6.96 -41.43
N GLU A 513 -7.44 -6.53 -42.54
CA GLU A 513 -8.83 -6.08 -42.56
C GLU A 513 -9.80 -7.07 -41.88
N GLY A 514 -10.71 -6.53 -41.07
CA GLY A 514 -11.72 -7.32 -40.33
C GLY A 514 -11.20 -8.04 -39.07
N ARG A 515 -9.94 -7.83 -38.68
CA ARG A 515 -9.33 -8.47 -37.51
C ARG A 515 -8.97 -7.42 -36.45
N ALA A 516 -9.00 -7.82 -35.21
CA ALA A 516 -8.45 -7.03 -34.10
C ALA A 516 -7.25 -7.74 -33.49
N PHE A 517 -6.35 -6.98 -32.89
CA PHE A 517 -5.12 -7.52 -32.27
C PHE A 517 -4.86 -6.88 -30.92
N GLY A 518 -4.21 -7.64 -30.08
CA GLY A 518 -3.74 -7.18 -28.78
C GLY A 518 -2.44 -7.87 -28.38
N SER A 519 -1.82 -7.41 -27.33
CA SER A 519 -0.61 -8.00 -26.75
C SER A 519 -0.76 -8.27 -25.27
N ASN A 520 0.05 -9.19 -24.77
CA ASN A 520 0.23 -9.45 -23.37
C ASN A 520 1.73 -9.47 -23.06
N ALA A 521 2.16 -8.73 -22.06
CA ALA A 521 3.54 -8.65 -21.64
C ALA A 521 3.72 -9.30 -20.26
N ALA A 522 4.37 -10.45 -20.23
CA ALA A 522 4.87 -11.03 -18.99
C ALA A 522 6.20 -10.35 -18.66
N ALA A 523 6.15 -9.31 -17.84
CA ALA A 523 7.24 -8.36 -17.66
C ALA A 523 7.71 -8.25 -16.19
N TRP A 524 8.74 -7.44 -15.97
CA TRP A 524 9.42 -7.30 -14.67
C TRP A 524 8.50 -6.76 -13.54
N TRP A 525 7.41 -6.09 -13.86
CA TRP A 525 6.43 -5.63 -12.87
C TRP A 525 5.36 -6.67 -12.52
N GLY A 526 5.35 -7.84 -13.21
CA GLY A 526 4.41 -8.92 -12.93
C GLY A 526 4.68 -9.60 -11.60
N PHE A 527 3.62 -10.05 -10.94
CA PHE A 527 3.67 -10.77 -9.66
C PHE A 527 4.55 -12.03 -9.70
N HIS A 528 4.67 -12.65 -10.88
CA HIS A 528 5.43 -13.88 -11.10
C HIS A 528 6.94 -13.67 -11.20
N TYR A 529 7.41 -12.44 -11.46
CA TYR A 529 8.72 -12.19 -12.08
C TYR A 529 9.92 -12.56 -11.20
N ASP A 530 9.87 -12.24 -9.91
CA ASP A 530 11.05 -12.36 -9.06
C ASP A 530 11.38 -13.81 -8.67
N ASP A 531 10.40 -14.57 -8.21
CA ASP A 531 10.65 -15.87 -7.58
C ASP A 531 9.75 -17.01 -8.07
N LEU A 532 8.74 -16.73 -8.92
CA LEU A 532 7.77 -17.72 -9.38
C LEU A 532 8.06 -18.29 -10.77
N ILE A 533 9.02 -17.76 -11.50
CA ILE A 533 9.46 -18.31 -12.80
C ILE A 533 10.74 -19.13 -12.66
N GLU A 534 10.87 -20.13 -13.55
CA GLU A 534 12.07 -20.96 -13.65
C GLU A 534 13.13 -20.32 -14.57
N GLU A 535 14.30 -20.96 -14.66
CA GLU A 535 15.38 -20.50 -15.50
C GLU A 535 15.02 -20.42 -17.00
N PRO A 536 15.58 -19.49 -17.78
CA PRO A 536 16.50 -18.43 -17.37
C PRO A 536 15.79 -17.25 -16.69
N LYS A 537 16.37 -16.74 -15.64
CA LYS A 537 15.94 -15.51 -14.93
C LYS A 537 16.98 -14.41 -15.15
N PRO A 538 16.57 -13.13 -15.27
CA PRO A 538 15.21 -12.67 -15.56
C PRO A 538 14.85 -12.87 -17.04
N ARG A 539 13.56 -12.93 -17.36
CA ARG A 539 13.10 -12.92 -18.75
C ARG A 539 11.75 -12.24 -18.88
N GLU A 540 11.56 -11.56 -19.96
CA GLU A 540 10.31 -10.89 -20.32
C GLU A 540 9.83 -11.42 -21.66
N VAL A 541 8.54 -11.60 -21.82
CA VAL A 541 7.94 -12.19 -23.02
C VAL A 541 6.71 -11.38 -23.41
N ILE A 542 6.65 -11.00 -24.69
CA ILE A 542 5.47 -10.40 -25.30
C ILE A 542 4.78 -11.43 -26.18
N THR A 543 3.47 -11.59 -26.01
CA THR A 543 2.63 -12.47 -26.82
C THR A 543 1.60 -11.64 -27.58
N ILE A 544 1.58 -11.77 -28.91
CA ILE A 544 0.61 -11.11 -29.78
C ILE A 544 -0.57 -12.04 -30.01
N TYR A 545 -1.77 -11.50 -29.81
CA TYR A 545 -3.04 -12.19 -29.99
C TYR A 545 -3.85 -11.60 -31.14
N GLU A 546 -4.50 -12.47 -31.92
CA GLU A 546 -5.60 -12.11 -32.80
C GLU A 546 -6.91 -12.32 -32.05
N VAL A 547 -7.78 -11.32 -32.06
CA VAL A 547 -9.08 -11.31 -31.39
C VAL A 547 -10.18 -11.49 -32.43
N ASP A 548 -10.87 -12.65 -32.39
CA ASP A 548 -12.04 -12.89 -33.25
C ASP A 548 -13.23 -12.16 -32.65
N CYS A 549 -13.69 -11.13 -33.35
CA CYS A 549 -14.80 -10.27 -32.94
C CYS A 549 -16.18 -10.80 -33.41
N HIS A 550 -16.25 -11.99 -34.02
CA HIS A 550 -17.53 -12.53 -34.48
C HIS A 550 -18.41 -12.90 -33.28
N PRO A 551 -19.66 -12.42 -33.17
CA PRO A 551 -20.50 -12.59 -32.01
C PRO A 551 -20.67 -14.05 -31.53
N GLU A 552 -20.63 -15.01 -32.43
CA GLU A 552 -20.81 -16.42 -32.12
C GLU A 552 -19.50 -17.16 -31.71
N ARG A 553 -18.33 -16.51 -31.84
CA ARG A 553 -17.02 -17.14 -31.66
C ARG A 553 -16.03 -16.31 -30.86
N MET A 554 -16.49 -15.30 -30.18
CA MET A 554 -15.61 -14.36 -29.45
C MET A 554 -14.51 -15.08 -28.66
N CYS A 555 -13.35 -15.26 -29.28
CA CYS A 555 -12.17 -15.86 -28.68
C CYS A 555 -10.90 -15.19 -29.23
N ALA A 556 -9.88 -15.15 -28.41
CA ALA A 556 -8.54 -14.75 -28.83
C ALA A 556 -7.63 -15.99 -28.92
N HIS A 557 -6.68 -15.93 -29.86
CA HIS A 557 -5.63 -16.94 -30.00
C HIS A 557 -4.28 -16.29 -30.26
N ALA A 558 -3.22 -16.91 -29.74
CA ALA A 558 -1.88 -16.38 -29.90
C ALA A 558 -1.42 -16.53 -31.36
N VAL A 559 -0.85 -15.46 -31.90
CA VAL A 559 -0.26 -15.44 -33.24
C VAL A 559 1.22 -15.82 -33.17
N TYR A 560 1.96 -15.20 -32.28
CA TYR A 560 3.34 -15.50 -31.96
C TYR A 560 3.70 -14.87 -30.61
N ASN A 561 4.81 -15.31 -30.01
CA ASN A 561 5.46 -14.57 -28.95
C ASN A 561 6.93 -14.34 -29.26
N PHE A 562 7.55 -13.44 -28.52
CA PHE A 562 8.98 -13.25 -28.51
C PHE A 562 9.48 -12.87 -27.13
N ARG A 563 10.75 -13.24 -26.86
CA ARG A 563 11.45 -12.75 -25.67
C ARG A 563 11.97 -11.37 -25.94
N TRP A 564 11.85 -10.48 -24.96
CA TRP A 564 12.43 -9.16 -25.05
C TRP A 564 13.94 -9.26 -25.25
N THR A 565 14.41 -8.54 -26.20
CA THR A 565 15.83 -8.22 -26.40
C THR A 565 15.99 -6.71 -26.32
N PRO A 566 17.15 -6.18 -25.88
CA PRO A 566 17.33 -4.74 -25.76
C PRO A 566 16.97 -4.02 -27.06
N GLN A 567 16.03 -3.10 -27.02
CA GLN A 567 15.53 -2.30 -28.12
C GLN A 567 16.08 -0.89 -28.05
N ARG A 568 16.26 -0.22 -29.20
CA ARG A 568 16.62 1.20 -29.23
C ARG A 568 15.45 2.05 -29.68
N ASP A 569 15.18 3.10 -28.94
CA ASP A 569 14.21 4.10 -29.36
C ASP A 569 14.73 5.01 -30.49
N PRO A 570 13.90 5.82 -31.13
CA PRO A 570 14.29 6.75 -32.17
C PRO A 570 15.32 7.80 -31.74
N HIS A 571 15.54 8.00 -30.45
CA HIS A 571 16.57 8.88 -29.88
C HIS A 571 17.87 8.16 -29.53
N GLY A 572 17.92 6.82 -29.76
CA GLY A 572 19.09 5.98 -29.53
C GLY A 572 19.24 5.47 -28.10
N VAL A 573 18.28 5.71 -27.22
CA VAL A 573 18.25 5.15 -25.86
C VAL A 573 18.01 3.64 -25.93
N LEU A 574 18.82 2.89 -25.18
CA LEU A 574 18.70 1.43 -25.10
C LEU A 574 17.78 1.03 -23.94
N HIS A 575 16.69 0.37 -24.26
CA HIS A 575 15.74 -0.20 -23.32
C HIS A 575 16.06 -1.68 -23.11
N THR A 576 16.66 -2.01 -21.99
CA THR A 576 17.08 -3.38 -21.63
C THR A 576 15.93 -4.25 -21.12
N THR A 577 14.88 -3.63 -20.64
CA THR A 577 13.62 -4.21 -20.18
C THR A 577 12.46 -3.62 -20.97
N ILE A 578 11.31 -4.28 -20.95
CA ILE A 578 10.08 -3.71 -21.53
C ILE A 578 9.77 -2.38 -20.84
N ASP A 579 9.42 -1.38 -21.64
CA ASP A 579 9.09 -0.04 -21.17
C ASP A 579 7.97 0.58 -22.02
N TYR A 580 7.07 1.36 -21.40
CA TYR A 580 5.93 1.97 -22.07
C TYR A 580 5.95 3.50 -21.93
N PRO A 581 5.48 4.22 -22.95
CA PRO A 581 4.48 3.93 -24.00
C PRO A 581 4.99 3.09 -25.20
N GLY A 582 5.76 2.09 -24.96
CA GLY A 582 6.24 1.20 -26.01
C GLY A 582 7.39 1.79 -26.84
N VAL A 583 8.42 1.01 -26.99
CA VAL A 583 9.53 1.29 -27.89
C VAL A 583 9.22 0.57 -29.20
N PRO A 584 9.38 1.20 -30.38
CA PRO A 584 9.20 0.51 -31.65
C PRO A 584 10.08 -0.74 -31.70
N ILE A 585 9.46 -1.89 -31.87
CA ILE A 585 10.19 -3.17 -31.90
C ILE A 585 10.98 -3.31 -33.21
N ASP A 586 12.28 -3.44 -33.09
CA ASP A 586 13.13 -3.88 -34.20
C ASP A 586 12.94 -5.39 -34.43
N ARG A 587 12.14 -5.73 -35.44
CA ARG A 587 11.81 -7.11 -35.76
C ARG A 587 13.03 -7.95 -36.19
N SER A 588 14.13 -7.32 -36.59
CA SER A 588 15.38 -8.02 -36.88
C SER A 588 16.14 -8.46 -35.63
N ALA A 589 15.85 -7.82 -34.50
CA ALA A 589 16.48 -8.10 -33.20
C ALA A 589 15.70 -9.10 -32.34
N ILE A 590 14.52 -9.53 -32.78
CA ILE A 590 13.67 -10.51 -32.07
C ILE A 590 13.53 -11.81 -32.81
N VAL A 591 13.15 -12.89 -32.12
CA VAL A 591 12.81 -14.18 -32.73
C VAL A 591 11.34 -14.44 -32.47
N GLU A 592 10.51 -14.41 -33.53
CA GLU A 592 9.10 -14.72 -33.44
C GLU A 592 8.91 -16.24 -33.29
N ASN A 593 8.28 -16.65 -32.20
CA ASN A 593 7.95 -18.04 -31.91
C ASN A 593 6.48 -18.28 -32.27
N HIS A 594 6.23 -18.87 -33.44
CA HIS A 594 4.90 -19.23 -33.90
C HIS A 594 4.47 -20.59 -33.32
N GLY A 595 3.15 -20.84 -33.27
CA GLY A 595 2.61 -22.09 -32.71
C GLY A 595 2.52 -22.07 -31.18
N VAL A 596 2.83 -20.93 -30.54
CA VAL A 596 2.66 -20.74 -29.10
C VAL A 596 1.17 -20.82 -28.73
N LEU A 597 0.83 -21.54 -27.66
CA LEU A 597 -0.54 -21.78 -27.19
C LEU A 597 -1.43 -22.41 -28.30
N GLU A 598 -0.87 -23.26 -29.14
CA GLU A 598 -1.62 -23.93 -30.22
C GLU A 598 -2.83 -24.69 -29.65
N GLY A 599 -4.01 -24.47 -30.24
CA GLY A 599 -5.26 -25.09 -29.81
C GLY A 599 -5.91 -24.42 -28.59
N VAL A 600 -5.27 -23.44 -27.94
CA VAL A 600 -5.85 -22.69 -26.81
C VAL A 600 -6.70 -21.55 -27.36
N LYS A 601 -7.98 -21.50 -26.94
CA LYS A 601 -8.91 -20.42 -27.23
C LYS A 601 -9.22 -19.67 -25.96
N ILE A 602 -8.89 -18.39 -25.94
CA ILE A 602 -9.14 -17.51 -24.79
C ILE A 602 -10.50 -16.83 -24.98
N PRO A 603 -11.45 -16.97 -24.04
CA PRO A 603 -12.72 -16.24 -24.13
C PRO A 603 -12.47 -14.73 -24.15
N VAL A 604 -13.06 -14.02 -25.10
CA VAL A 604 -12.96 -12.56 -25.18
C VAL A 604 -13.99 -11.94 -24.24
N ARG A 605 -13.50 -11.06 -23.35
CA ARG A 605 -14.26 -10.29 -22.34
C ARG A 605 -13.85 -8.83 -22.42
N PRO A 606 -14.27 -8.09 -23.46
CA PRO A 606 -13.82 -6.71 -23.64
C PRO A 606 -14.25 -5.86 -22.44
N HIS A 607 -13.32 -5.10 -21.89
CA HIS A 607 -13.56 -4.22 -20.75
C HIS A 607 -12.51 -3.11 -20.70
N PHE A 608 -12.73 -2.12 -19.86
CA PHE A 608 -11.74 -1.08 -19.59
C PHE A 608 -11.07 -1.32 -18.25
N GLY A 609 -9.74 -1.42 -18.23
CA GLY A 609 -8.94 -1.41 -17.01
C GLY A 609 -9.06 -0.06 -16.32
N VAL A 610 -8.94 1.03 -17.08
CA VAL A 610 -9.06 2.40 -16.58
C VAL A 610 -10.43 3.00 -16.86
N ILE A 611 -11.14 3.36 -15.79
CA ILE A 611 -12.30 4.24 -15.78
C ILE A 611 -12.21 5.15 -14.56
N ALA A 612 -12.03 6.45 -14.73
CA ALA A 612 -11.69 7.37 -13.66
C ALA A 612 -12.38 8.73 -13.79
N LEU A 613 -12.75 9.32 -12.65
CA LEU A 613 -12.99 10.76 -12.54
C LEU A 613 -11.68 11.44 -12.09
N ALA A 614 -11.56 12.74 -12.34
CA ALA A 614 -10.40 13.47 -11.83
C ALA A 614 -10.42 13.50 -10.29
N PRO A 615 -9.29 13.17 -9.64
CA PRO A 615 -9.17 13.22 -8.19
C PRO A 615 -9.17 14.65 -7.65
N ALA A 616 -9.45 14.80 -6.34
CA ALA A 616 -9.48 16.11 -5.67
C ALA A 616 -8.10 16.76 -5.53
N GLU A 617 -7.06 15.98 -5.57
CA GLU A 617 -5.66 16.37 -5.38
C GLU A 617 -5.22 17.36 -6.46
N THR A 618 -4.39 18.35 -6.09
CA THR A 618 -3.96 19.44 -6.98
C THR A 618 -2.81 19.05 -7.90
N GLY A 619 -2.15 17.93 -7.63
CA GLY A 619 -1.00 17.44 -8.42
C GLY A 619 -1.40 16.55 -9.60
N LEU A 620 -0.37 15.98 -10.21
CA LEU A 620 -0.50 14.90 -11.17
C LEU A 620 -0.61 13.56 -10.41
N VAL A 621 -1.68 12.81 -10.64
CA VAL A 621 -1.93 11.52 -10.02
C VAL A 621 -1.60 10.42 -11.02
N ASP A 622 -0.75 9.50 -10.61
CA ASP A 622 -0.31 8.35 -11.40
C ASP A 622 -1.50 7.50 -11.89
N SER A 623 -1.49 7.12 -13.16
CA SER A 623 -2.58 6.33 -13.74
C SER A 623 -2.54 4.85 -13.38
N ILE A 624 -1.42 4.34 -12.80
CA ILE A 624 -1.30 2.93 -12.49
C ILE A 624 -2.09 2.55 -11.23
N PRO A 625 -1.89 3.16 -10.02
CA PRO A 625 -2.61 2.71 -8.84
C PRO A 625 -4.07 3.17 -8.84
N PRO A 626 -5.04 2.25 -8.73
CA PRO A 626 -6.45 2.61 -8.56
C PRO A 626 -6.74 3.20 -7.17
N SER A 627 -7.84 3.94 -7.03
CA SER A 627 -8.28 4.50 -5.75
C SER A 627 -9.79 4.78 -5.74
N SER A 628 -10.25 5.55 -4.74
CA SER A 628 -11.66 5.95 -4.60
C SER A 628 -12.26 6.68 -5.80
N PHE A 629 -11.45 7.34 -6.61
CA PHE A 629 -11.87 8.03 -7.83
C PHE A 629 -12.03 7.10 -9.06
N GLY A 630 -11.81 5.80 -8.93
CA GLY A 630 -11.65 4.83 -10.01
C GLY A 630 -10.18 4.66 -10.35
N GLY A 631 -9.80 4.86 -11.60
CA GLY A 631 -8.45 4.63 -12.11
C GLY A 631 -8.33 3.27 -12.75
N ASN A 632 -7.17 2.66 -12.60
CA ASN A 632 -6.85 1.35 -13.14
C ASN A 632 -7.44 0.24 -12.25
N LEU A 633 -8.72 -0.07 -12.48
CA LEU A 633 -9.46 -1.03 -11.65
C LEU A 633 -9.17 -2.48 -12.03
N ASP A 634 -8.86 -2.74 -13.30
CA ASP A 634 -8.56 -4.05 -13.88
C ASP A 634 -9.55 -5.14 -13.50
N ASN A 635 -10.82 -4.81 -13.66
CA ASN A 635 -11.90 -5.75 -13.40
C ASN A 635 -12.68 -6.03 -14.68
N TRP A 636 -12.55 -7.23 -15.23
CA TRP A 636 -13.20 -7.64 -16.46
C TRP A 636 -14.74 -7.54 -16.43
N ARG A 637 -15.33 -7.29 -15.28
CA ARG A 637 -16.76 -7.04 -15.13
C ARG A 637 -17.18 -5.62 -15.55
N ILE A 638 -16.22 -4.72 -15.79
CA ILE A 638 -16.44 -3.38 -16.35
C ILE A 638 -16.62 -3.48 -17.87
N ALA A 639 -17.59 -4.25 -18.29
CA ALA A 639 -17.85 -4.65 -19.66
C ALA A 639 -19.19 -4.14 -20.18
N LYS A 640 -19.55 -4.49 -21.41
CA LYS A 640 -20.85 -4.16 -22.00
C LYS A 640 -22.01 -4.58 -21.08
N GLY A 641 -22.93 -3.67 -20.83
CA GLY A 641 -24.09 -3.87 -19.96
C GLY A 641 -23.83 -3.59 -18.48
N ALA A 642 -22.57 -3.29 -18.11
CA ALA A 642 -22.24 -2.85 -16.76
C ALA A 642 -22.46 -1.34 -16.58
N THR A 643 -22.66 -0.93 -15.34
CA THR A 643 -22.71 0.45 -14.88
C THR A 643 -21.66 0.65 -13.81
N VAL A 644 -20.90 1.73 -13.88
CA VAL A 644 -19.92 2.11 -12.87
C VAL A 644 -20.37 3.39 -12.20
N TYR A 645 -20.51 3.36 -10.87
CA TYR A 645 -20.82 4.53 -10.05
C TYR A 645 -19.55 5.07 -9.40
N LEU A 646 -19.29 6.35 -9.62
CA LEU A 646 -18.11 7.05 -9.13
C LEU A 646 -18.50 8.35 -8.41
N ARG A 647 -17.89 8.61 -7.25
CA ARG A 647 -18.10 9.85 -6.50
C ARG A 647 -17.36 11.00 -7.20
N VAL A 648 -18.08 12.07 -7.52
CA VAL A 648 -17.51 13.30 -8.10
C VAL A 648 -16.70 14.03 -7.03
N ALA A 649 -15.45 14.34 -7.34
CA ALA A 649 -14.53 15.05 -6.44
C ALA A 649 -14.21 16.48 -6.90
N VAL A 650 -14.46 16.79 -8.18
CA VAL A 650 -14.17 18.11 -8.80
C VAL A 650 -15.31 18.51 -9.74
N ASP A 651 -15.43 19.82 -9.99
CA ASP A 651 -16.43 20.35 -10.92
C ASP A 651 -16.30 19.68 -12.30
N GLY A 652 -17.44 19.30 -12.86
CA GLY A 652 -17.52 18.59 -14.15
C GLY A 652 -17.22 17.10 -14.07
N GLY A 653 -16.73 16.58 -12.95
CA GLY A 653 -16.36 15.17 -12.74
C GLY A 653 -15.12 14.74 -13.53
N LEU A 654 -14.97 15.19 -14.77
CA LEU A 654 -13.82 14.98 -15.66
C LEU A 654 -13.51 13.48 -15.87
N LEU A 655 -14.43 12.76 -16.52
CA LEU A 655 -14.33 11.35 -16.83
C LEU A 655 -13.25 11.08 -17.88
N SER A 656 -12.36 10.14 -17.60
CA SER A 656 -11.38 9.58 -18.56
C SER A 656 -11.50 8.06 -18.62
N VAL A 657 -11.33 7.49 -19.82
CA VAL A 657 -11.39 6.04 -20.07
C VAL A 657 -10.15 5.62 -20.84
N GLY A 658 -9.54 4.53 -20.44
CA GLY A 658 -8.32 4.00 -21.05
C GLY A 658 -8.07 2.56 -20.72
N ASP A 659 -6.84 2.11 -20.97
CA ASP A 659 -6.37 0.75 -20.67
C ASP A 659 -7.35 -0.32 -21.17
N PRO A 660 -7.53 -0.40 -22.50
CA PRO A 660 -8.56 -1.25 -23.09
C PRO A 660 -8.07 -2.69 -23.21
N HIS A 661 -8.87 -3.62 -22.68
CA HIS A 661 -8.55 -5.04 -22.63
C HIS A 661 -9.50 -5.89 -23.46
N ALA A 662 -8.99 -6.81 -24.28
CA ALA A 662 -9.82 -7.81 -24.95
C ALA A 662 -10.19 -8.97 -24.01
N SER A 663 -9.32 -9.33 -23.07
CA SER A 663 -9.56 -10.35 -22.05
C SER A 663 -8.55 -10.25 -20.92
N GLN A 664 -9.00 -10.59 -19.71
CA GLN A 664 -8.18 -10.62 -18.50
C GLN A 664 -8.66 -11.76 -17.61
N GLY A 665 -7.74 -12.43 -16.91
CA GLY A 665 -8.03 -13.27 -15.76
C GLY A 665 -8.10 -12.45 -14.47
N ASP A 666 -8.86 -12.89 -13.48
CA ASP A 666 -8.75 -12.31 -12.14
C ASP A 666 -7.29 -12.40 -11.67
N SER A 667 -6.79 -11.35 -11.02
CA SER A 667 -5.43 -11.14 -10.51
C SER A 667 -4.43 -10.50 -11.47
N GLU A 668 -4.60 -10.59 -12.78
CA GLU A 668 -3.69 -10.00 -13.79
C GLU A 668 -2.19 -10.31 -13.55
N LEU A 669 -1.89 -11.55 -13.24
CA LEU A 669 -0.64 -11.99 -12.60
C LEU A 669 0.67 -11.58 -13.30
N CYS A 670 0.69 -11.46 -14.62
CA CYS A 670 1.91 -11.11 -15.34
C CYS A 670 2.10 -9.60 -15.56
N GLY A 671 1.13 -8.78 -15.13
CA GLY A 671 1.21 -7.32 -15.20
C GLY A 671 0.49 -6.69 -16.37
N THR A 672 -0.18 -7.49 -17.20
CA THR A 672 -1.04 -7.03 -18.29
C THR A 672 -2.13 -8.06 -18.60
N ALA A 673 -3.23 -7.59 -19.19
CA ALA A 673 -4.27 -8.36 -19.81
C ALA A 673 -3.88 -8.76 -21.27
N ILE A 674 -4.85 -9.03 -22.16
CA ILE A 674 -4.68 -8.89 -23.60
C ILE A 674 -5.02 -7.43 -23.91
N GLU A 675 -3.99 -6.61 -23.99
CA GLU A 675 -4.04 -5.18 -24.24
C GLU A 675 -4.46 -4.92 -25.69
N CYS A 676 -5.66 -4.41 -25.89
CA CYS A 676 -6.27 -4.26 -27.21
C CYS A 676 -7.09 -3.00 -27.29
N SER A 677 -6.82 -2.12 -28.27
CA SER A 677 -7.60 -0.92 -28.48
C SER A 677 -9.09 -1.22 -28.64
N LEU A 678 -9.95 -0.47 -27.93
CA LEU A 678 -11.41 -0.67 -27.91
C LEU A 678 -12.13 0.62 -28.29
N THR A 679 -13.38 0.47 -28.74
CA THR A 679 -14.37 1.54 -28.84
C THR A 679 -15.53 1.24 -27.91
N GLY A 680 -15.82 2.15 -26.97
CA GLY A 680 -16.92 2.01 -26.03
C GLY A 680 -18.02 3.05 -26.29
N VAL A 681 -19.28 2.67 -26.02
CA VAL A 681 -20.43 3.58 -26.02
C VAL A 681 -20.93 3.75 -24.61
N PHE A 682 -20.88 4.95 -24.10
CA PHE A 682 -21.21 5.27 -22.72
C PHE A 682 -22.40 6.22 -22.64
N GLN A 683 -23.31 6.00 -21.69
CA GLN A 683 -24.28 6.99 -21.27
C GLN A 683 -23.87 7.54 -19.89
N LEU A 684 -23.82 8.87 -19.77
CA LEU A 684 -23.39 9.55 -18.54
C LEU A 684 -24.59 10.14 -17.82
N VAL A 685 -24.90 9.66 -16.62
CA VAL A 685 -26.04 10.12 -15.84
C VAL A 685 -25.54 10.70 -14.51
N LEU A 686 -25.87 11.94 -14.24
CA LEU A 686 -25.45 12.66 -13.04
C LEU A 686 -26.56 12.58 -11.97
N HIS A 687 -26.21 12.07 -10.81
CA HIS A 687 -27.05 12.07 -9.61
C HIS A 687 -26.55 13.13 -8.63
N LYS A 688 -27.39 14.08 -8.30
CA LYS A 688 -27.05 15.17 -7.38
C LYS A 688 -27.03 14.66 -5.94
N ALA A 689 -26.02 15.06 -5.17
CA ALA A 689 -25.82 14.64 -3.77
C ALA A 689 -27.07 14.80 -2.90
N LYS A 690 -27.88 15.88 -3.13
CA LYS A 690 -29.12 16.16 -2.41
C LYS A 690 -30.23 15.13 -2.67
N ASP A 691 -30.17 14.42 -3.79
CA ASP A 691 -31.22 13.52 -4.27
C ASP A 691 -30.87 12.02 -4.00
N LEU A 692 -29.69 11.75 -3.40
CA LEU A 692 -29.15 10.38 -3.22
C LEU A 692 -29.66 9.62 -1.99
N ARG A 693 -30.43 10.24 -1.09
CA ARG A 693 -30.68 9.73 0.28
C ARG A 693 -31.15 8.28 0.39
N ASP A 694 -31.92 7.82 -0.61
CA ASP A 694 -32.53 6.48 -0.59
C ASP A 694 -31.92 5.52 -1.64
N GLU A 695 -30.82 5.92 -2.28
CA GLU A 695 -30.18 5.13 -3.32
C GLU A 695 -29.10 4.20 -2.75
N PRO A 696 -28.93 2.99 -3.28
CA PRO A 696 -27.90 2.04 -2.83
C PRO A 696 -26.47 2.57 -2.90
N TYR A 697 -26.24 3.58 -3.74
CA TYR A 697 -24.95 4.23 -3.98
C TYR A 697 -24.83 5.59 -3.28
N ALA A 698 -25.75 5.94 -2.38
CA ALA A 698 -25.71 7.22 -1.68
C ALA A 698 -24.42 7.46 -0.88
N ASP A 699 -23.90 6.43 -0.24
CA ASP A 699 -22.75 6.50 0.67
C ASP A 699 -21.47 5.87 0.09
N ILE A 700 -21.41 5.69 -1.24
CA ILE A 700 -20.20 5.13 -1.82
C ILE A 700 -19.02 6.15 -1.74
N ASP A 701 -17.89 5.66 -1.30
CA ASP A 701 -16.58 6.34 -1.33
C ASP A 701 -15.54 5.48 -2.09
N TYR A 702 -16.04 4.62 -2.98
CA TYR A 702 -15.30 3.65 -3.78
C TYR A 702 -16.03 3.40 -5.10
N PRO A 703 -15.35 2.91 -6.14
CA PRO A 703 -16.00 2.48 -7.37
C PRO A 703 -16.94 1.29 -7.12
N LEU A 704 -18.23 1.47 -7.42
CA LEU A 704 -19.22 0.39 -7.40
C LEU A 704 -19.55 0.00 -8.83
N VAL A 705 -19.43 -1.28 -9.15
CA VAL A 705 -19.85 -1.82 -10.45
C VAL A 705 -21.15 -2.59 -10.28
N GLU A 706 -22.08 -2.34 -11.17
CA GLU A 706 -23.36 -3.04 -11.26
C GLU A 706 -23.52 -3.67 -12.64
N THR A 707 -23.78 -4.97 -12.68
CA THR A 707 -24.17 -5.71 -13.88
C THR A 707 -25.65 -6.07 -13.84
N ALA A 708 -26.16 -6.76 -14.85
CA ALA A 708 -27.51 -7.30 -14.81
C ALA A 708 -27.76 -8.18 -13.58
N ASP A 709 -26.76 -8.97 -13.19
CA ASP A 709 -26.90 -10.06 -12.21
C ASP A 709 -26.13 -9.80 -10.89
N GLU A 710 -25.23 -8.82 -10.84
CA GLU A 710 -24.27 -8.67 -9.74
C GLU A 710 -24.04 -7.20 -9.33
N TRP A 711 -23.72 -6.99 -8.06
CA TRP A 711 -22.99 -5.83 -7.57
C TRP A 711 -21.57 -6.24 -7.24
N VAL A 712 -20.59 -5.43 -7.67
CA VAL A 712 -19.16 -5.69 -7.46
C VAL A 712 -18.53 -4.50 -6.76
N LEU A 713 -17.99 -4.76 -5.59
CA LEU A 713 -17.37 -3.76 -4.73
C LEU A 713 -15.85 -3.95 -4.70
N HIS A 714 -15.12 -2.86 -4.85
CA HIS A 714 -13.65 -2.89 -4.85
C HIS A 714 -13.08 -2.49 -3.50
N GLY A 715 -12.20 -3.34 -2.96
CA GLY A 715 -11.34 -3.03 -1.84
C GLY A 715 -9.89 -2.94 -2.31
N PHE A 716 -9.14 -2.01 -1.74
CA PHE A 716 -7.75 -1.77 -2.08
C PHE A 716 -6.85 -1.94 -0.86
N SER A 717 -5.56 -2.22 -1.09
CA SER A 717 -4.57 -2.23 0.00
C SER A 717 -4.61 -0.93 0.80
N HIS A 718 -4.81 0.18 0.10
CA HIS A 718 -4.97 1.52 0.65
C HIS A 718 -6.23 2.15 0.06
N PRO A 719 -7.34 2.25 0.81
CA PRO A 719 -8.62 2.76 0.32
C PRO A 719 -8.53 4.13 -0.36
N ASN A 720 -7.69 5.01 0.18
CA ASN A 720 -7.31 6.28 -0.43
C ASN A 720 -5.82 6.55 -0.18
N TYR A 721 -4.96 5.92 -0.98
CA TYR A 721 -3.51 6.04 -0.83
C TYR A 721 -2.99 7.49 -0.97
N LEU A 722 -3.71 8.34 -1.72
CA LEU A 722 -3.33 9.74 -1.90
C LEU A 722 -3.43 10.51 -0.59
N GLN A 723 -4.51 10.31 0.16
CA GLN A 723 -4.69 10.92 1.50
C GLN A 723 -3.81 10.25 2.56
N GLU A 724 -3.67 8.92 2.51
CA GLU A 724 -2.90 8.16 3.49
C GLU A 724 -1.41 8.51 3.47
N PHE A 725 -0.84 8.72 2.29
CA PHE A 725 0.59 8.91 2.11
C PHE A 725 1.01 10.34 1.72
N GLY A 726 0.05 11.19 1.31
CA GLY A 726 0.31 12.58 0.91
C GLY A 726 1.42 12.68 -0.13
N ASP A 727 2.43 13.52 0.10
CA ASP A 727 3.55 13.74 -0.84
C ASP A 727 4.35 12.48 -1.17
N ARG A 728 4.23 11.43 -0.35
CA ARG A 728 4.91 10.14 -0.56
C ARG A 728 4.03 9.07 -1.20
N ALA A 729 2.82 9.43 -1.63
CA ALA A 729 1.86 8.49 -2.20
C ALA A 729 2.45 7.71 -3.39
N ARG A 730 3.22 8.40 -4.25
CA ARG A 730 3.83 7.82 -5.46
C ARG A 730 4.77 6.64 -5.20
N SER A 731 5.54 6.68 -4.12
CA SER A 731 6.49 5.60 -3.78
C SER A 731 5.89 4.57 -2.83
N LEU A 732 5.19 5.03 -1.78
CA LEU A 732 4.74 4.15 -0.72
C LEU A 732 3.63 3.19 -1.13
N VAL A 733 2.80 3.56 -2.10
CA VAL A 733 1.74 2.68 -2.61
C VAL A 733 2.32 1.40 -3.23
N TYR A 734 3.44 1.50 -3.95
CA TYR A 734 4.12 0.33 -4.53
C TYR A 734 4.87 -0.51 -3.49
N GLU A 735 5.38 0.13 -2.43
CA GLU A 735 6.16 -0.55 -1.39
C GLU A 735 5.31 -1.30 -0.37
N LYS A 736 4.08 -0.83 -0.12
CA LYS A 736 3.27 -1.25 1.04
C LYS A 736 2.04 -2.07 0.70
N SER A 737 1.72 -2.23 -0.57
CA SER A 737 0.52 -2.96 -0.97
C SER A 737 0.62 -4.46 -0.70
N SER A 738 -0.50 -5.04 -0.27
CA SER A 738 -0.65 -6.47 -0.06
C SER A 738 -2.12 -6.88 -0.05
N LEU A 739 -2.39 -8.18 -0.20
CA LEU A 739 -3.76 -8.71 -0.29
C LEU A 739 -4.54 -8.66 1.03
N ASP A 740 -3.89 -8.75 2.21
CA ASP A 740 -4.60 -8.74 3.48
C ASP A 740 -5.34 -7.41 3.73
N PRO A 741 -4.72 -6.22 3.65
CA PRO A 741 -5.46 -4.98 3.79
C PRO A 741 -6.51 -4.77 2.68
N ALA A 742 -6.26 -5.21 1.43
CA ALA A 742 -7.24 -5.14 0.35
C ALA A 742 -8.48 -5.99 0.66
N MET A 743 -8.29 -7.21 1.16
CA MET A 743 -9.37 -8.09 1.60
C MET A 743 -10.18 -7.47 2.76
N ARG A 744 -9.50 -6.87 3.74
CA ARG A 744 -10.15 -6.18 4.86
C ARG A 744 -10.96 -4.97 4.40
N ASP A 745 -10.47 -4.23 3.42
CA ASP A 745 -11.19 -3.10 2.85
C ASP A 745 -12.42 -3.57 2.07
N ALA A 746 -12.27 -4.58 1.20
CA ALA A 746 -13.40 -5.21 0.50
C ALA A 746 -14.47 -5.70 1.48
N PHE A 747 -14.07 -6.38 2.57
CA PHE A 747 -14.99 -6.84 3.61
C PHE A 747 -15.77 -5.69 4.25
N ARG A 748 -15.09 -4.59 4.66
CA ARG A 748 -15.75 -3.44 5.31
C ARG A 748 -16.75 -2.76 4.38
N LYS A 749 -16.39 -2.57 3.13
CA LYS A 749 -17.24 -1.96 2.09
C LYS A 749 -18.45 -2.84 1.81
N THR A 750 -18.27 -4.14 1.64
CA THR A 750 -19.33 -5.11 1.40
C THR A 750 -20.31 -5.18 2.58
N ARG A 751 -19.79 -5.27 3.82
CA ARG A 751 -20.62 -5.22 5.01
C ARG A 751 -21.45 -3.93 5.06
N ARG A 752 -20.82 -2.76 4.86
CA ARG A 752 -21.51 -1.48 4.84
C ARG A 752 -22.61 -1.47 3.77
N PHE A 753 -22.31 -1.87 2.54
CA PHE A 753 -23.28 -1.94 1.45
C PHE A 753 -24.48 -2.83 1.79
N LEU A 754 -24.25 -4.03 2.32
CA LEU A 754 -25.32 -4.94 2.72
C LEU A 754 -26.20 -4.37 3.83
N MET A 755 -25.61 -3.65 4.78
CA MET A 755 -26.37 -3.00 5.86
C MET A 755 -27.16 -1.78 5.35
N THR A 756 -26.56 -0.91 4.56
CA THR A 756 -27.18 0.35 4.11
C THR A 756 -28.13 0.15 2.93
N ALA A 757 -27.67 -0.52 1.86
CA ALA A 757 -28.46 -0.70 0.66
C ALA A 757 -29.51 -1.83 0.77
N MET A 758 -29.20 -2.91 1.51
CA MET A 758 -30.09 -4.07 1.66
C MET A 758 -30.81 -4.11 3.00
N GLY A 759 -30.54 -3.20 3.92
CA GLY A 759 -31.18 -3.12 5.23
C GLY A 759 -30.93 -4.34 6.12
N LEU A 760 -29.75 -4.98 6.03
CA LEU A 760 -29.37 -6.10 6.87
C LEU A 760 -28.78 -5.60 8.20
N THR A 761 -28.95 -6.38 9.25
CA THR A 761 -28.14 -6.22 10.46
C THR A 761 -26.69 -6.63 10.19
N GLU A 762 -25.77 -6.25 11.05
CA GLU A 762 -24.35 -6.62 10.91
C GLU A 762 -24.15 -8.14 10.92
N ASP A 763 -24.82 -8.85 11.83
CA ASP A 763 -24.73 -10.31 11.94
C ASP A 763 -25.29 -11.01 10.70
N GLU A 764 -26.40 -10.53 10.14
CA GLU A 764 -26.94 -11.02 8.88
C GLU A 764 -25.99 -10.77 7.71
N ALA A 765 -25.40 -9.59 7.64
CA ALA A 765 -24.43 -9.24 6.58
C ALA A 765 -23.19 -10.12 6.66
N ILE A 766 -22.62 -10.33 7.86
CA ILE A 766 -21.45 -11.19 8.08
C ILE A 766 -21.76 -12.64 7.70
N SER A 767 -22.90 -13.16 8.16
CA SER A 767 -23.36 -14.52 7.82
C SER A 767 -23.51 -14.67 6.30
N LEU A 768 -24.20 -13.73 5.64
CA LEU A 768 -24.43 -13.77 4.20
C LEU A 768 -23.13 -13.69 3.40
N MET A 769 -22.18 -12.84 3.81
CA MET A 769 -20.87 -12.73 3.16
C MET A 769 -20.13 -14.08 3.17
N SER A 770 -20.20 -14.82 4.27
CA SER A 770 -19.53 -16.11 4.38
C SER A 770 -20.11 -17.21 3.51
N VAL A 771 -21.41 -17.17 3.23
CA VAL A 771 -22.12 -18.30 2.57
C VAL A 771 -22.50 -18.01 1.11
N ALA A 772 -22.44 -16.73 0.67
CA ALA A 772 -23.02 -16.39 -0.64
C ALA A 772 -22.36 -15.19 -1.35
N VAL A 773 -21.33 -14.55 -0.79
CA VAL A 773 -20.57 -13.50 -1.46
C VAL A 773 -19.19 -14.02 -1.82
N ASP A 774 -18.84 -13.95 -3.10
CA ASP A 774 -17.56 -14.40 -3.60
C ASP A 774 -16.54 -13.23 -3.51
N PHE A 775 -15.38 -13.47 -2.89
CA PHE A 775 -14.27 -12.52 -2.87
C PHE A 775 -13.15 -13.02 -3.78
N GLY A 776 -12.76 -12.20 -4.75
CA GLY A 776 -11.71 -12.48 -5.72
C GLY A 776 -10.58 -11.46 -5.69
N VAL A 777 -9.40 -11.88 -6.11
CA VAL A 777 -8.27 -10.95 -6.34
C VAL A 777 -8.50 -10.24 -7.65
N THR A 778 -8.57 -8.91 -7.65
CA THR A 778 -8.81 -8.13 -8.86
C THR A 778 -7.52 -8.01 -9.66
N GLN A 779 -6.47 -7.46 -9.05
CA GLN A 779 -5.13 -7.37 -9.61
C GLN A 779 -4.08 -7.31 -8.47
N VAL A 780 -2.83 -7.68 -8.78
CA VAL A 780 -1.69 -7.68 -7.85
C VAL A 780 -0.45 -7.02 -8.44
N VAL A 781 -0.64 -6.13 -9.42
CA VAL A 781 0.45 -5.54 -10.22
C VAL A 781 0.42 -4.01 -10.29
N ASP A 782 -0.67 -3.36 -9.90
CA ASP A 782 -0.89 -1.92 -10.09
C ASP A 782 -0.53 -1.06 -8.88
N GLY A 783 0.44 -1.43 -8.11
CA GLY A 783 0.85 -0.67 -6.93
C GLY A 783 -0.18 -0.72 -5.80
N ASN A 784 -1.44 -0.36 -6.00
CA ASN A 784 -2.51 -0.47 -5.01
C ASN A 784 -3.36 -1.72 -5.24
N TRP A 785 -2.92 -2.86 -4.71
CA TRP A 785 -3.53 -4.16 -4.97
C TRP A 785 -5.01 -4.21 -4.63
N GLY A 786 -5.79 -4.92 -5.48
CA GLY A 786 -7.23 -4.96 -5.41
C GLY A 786 -7.82 -6.34 -5.07
N VAL A 787 -8.86 -6.31 -4.26
CA VAL A 787 -9.78 -7.44 -4.00
C VAL A 787 -11.18 -6.95 -4.29
N HIS A 788 -11.96 -7.73 -5.03
CA HIS A 788 -13.37 -7.42 -5.25
C HIS A 788 -14.31 -8.41 -4.55
N ALA A 789 -15.49 -7.94 -4.17
CA ALA A 789 -16.58 -8.75 -3.65
C ALA A 789 -17.72 -8.77 -4.67
N VAL A 790 -18.24 -9.95 -4.98
CA VAL A 790 -19.33 -10.17 -5.93
C VAL A 790 -20.58 -10.57 -5.17
N ILE A 791 -21.62 -9.75 -5.23
CA ILE A 791 -22.92 -9.99 -4.61
C ILE A 791 -23.94 -10.28 -5.71
N ARG A 792 -24.45 -11.48 -5.78
CA ARG A 792 -25.47 -11.84 -6.78
C ARG A 792 -26.82 -11.22 -6.42
N LYS A 793 -27.42 -10.49 -7.35
CA LYS A 793 -28.73 -9.85 -7.17
C LYS A 793 -29.86 -10.85 -6.90
N ALA A 794 -29.76 -12.07 -7.41
CA ALA A 794 -30.71 -13.14 -7.18
C ALA A 794 -30.89 -13.45 -5.68
N LEU A 795 -29.89 -13.23 -4.83
CA LEU A 795 -29.99 -13.39 -3.38
C LEU A 795 -31.09 -12.49 -2.76
N PHE A 796 -31.37 -11.36 -3.39
CA PHE A 796 -32.30 -10.34 -2.91
C PHE A 796 -33.57 -10.23 -3.77
N ALA A 797 -33.81 -11.13 -4.75
CA ALA A 797 -34.89 -11.01 -5.72
C ALA A 797 -36.27 -10.80 -5.06
N GLU A 798 -36.60 -11.56 -4.02
CA GLU A 798 -37.89 -11.43 -3.30
C GLU A 798 -37.98 -10.12 -2.49
N ARG A 799 -36.86 -9.71 -1.86
CA ARG A 799 -36.78 -8.48 -1.06
C ARG A 799 -36.95 -7.25 -1.95
N LEU A 800 -36.28 -7.22 -3.10
CA LEU A 800 -36.39 -6.16 -4.10
C LEU A 800 -37.80 -6.11 -4.73
N ALA A 801 -38.41 -7.27 -5.00
CA ALA A 801 -39.79 -7.32 -5.50
C ALA A 801 -40.79 -6.75 -4.49
N LYS A 802 -40.65 -7.07 -3.21
CA LYS A 802 -41.51 -6.53 -2.13
C LYS A 802 -41.32 -5.00 -2.00
N ALA A 803 -40.12 -4.50 -2.04
CA ALA A 803 -39.83 -3.06 -1.99
C ALA A 803 -40.48 -2.31 -3.17
N ARG A 804 -40.36 -2.84 -4.39
CA ARG A 804 -41.03 -2.27 -5.59
C ARG A 804 -42.54 -2.28 -5.48
N ALA A 805 -43.13 -3.35 -4.98
CA ALA A 805 -44.59 -3.45 -4.77
C ALA A 805 -45.10 -2.42 -3.75
N SER A 806 -44.34 -2.22 -2.65
CA SER A 806 -44.65 -1.20 -1.63
C SER A 806 -44.54 0.23 -2.18
N ALA A 807 -43.54 0.51 -3.03
CA ALA A 807 -43.36 1.82 -3.67
C ALA A 807 -44.49 2.10 -4.71
N ALA A 808 -44.98 1.07 -5.42
CA ALA A 808 -46.05 1.19 -6.40
C ALA A 808 -47.47 1.34 -5.77
N SER A 809 -47.60 0.92 -4.51
CA SER A 809 -48.84 1.00 -3.72
C SER A 809 -48.90 2.26 -2.80
N GLY A 810 -48.13 3.31 -3.12
CA GLY A 810 -47.94 4.55 -2.32
C GLY A 810 -49.20 5.08 -1.63
N PRO A 811 -49.04 5.98 -0.59
CA PRO A 811 -50.04 6.30 0.36
C PRO A 811 -51.36 6.85 -0.21
#